data_d471d91ed7b462409acda44c3370b9e7
#
_entry.id   d471d91ed7b462409acda44c3370b9e7
#
_cell.length_a   1.000
_cell.length_b   1.000
_cell.length_c   1.000
_cell.angle_alpha   90.00
_cell.angle_beta   90.00
_cell.angle_gamma   90.00
#
_symmetry.space_group_name_H-M   'P 1'
#
loop_
_entity.id
_entity.type
_entity.pdbx_description
1 polymer ?
#
loop_
_entity_poly.entity_id
_entity_poly.type
_entity_poly.pdbx_seq_one_letter_code
_entity_poly.pdbx_strand_id
1 'polypeptide(L)'
;MYRHKKPFTCRFSSLLMTFCCLAMAIFAQQVLADDYFNPALLDIDNPQQEKTDLSVYEKGPGQAPGKYQVAVFINNNKIDTRDVTFNIVKDPQGTSTLQPCFTLDELKSLGIKTQKYPQLRAEGQCADLHAIPSASATFRVRNQQLLLSIPQKALGQVPRGYIDPKEFDEGINAGLLNYSVNASQSHARQQGEEDSSSQYVNLRPGFNLGAWRVRNYSTWNRSTTGHEEEQKFTSVYTYAQRDIVAMKSDVTVGQSTSPSDVFDSVPYTGVELKSDSDMLPDSEKGYAPIIRGTAHSNALVMVRQNGYVIYQNTVAPGAFEINDLYPTGSSGDLQVTVKETDGSESHFVVPFASVPVLQREKNLRYSVTAGRYRSYDKDVEKTPFAQGSAIYGLPHGFTAYGGVQQSSHYQSQALGAGKNMGDLGAFSIDVTRARALLKKQQSSKGQSWRVRYSKDFAGSGTNFSLAGYRYNSKGFYTLDDTMESYTRADDWSAPQQRRARTEATIDQTLPEGWGSVTLSMVKETYWSQSQNMTSLSVSYNNSWHGVSYSLSYSLNKNTHDSDEDGNEVTNDNQFSLSVSVPLDRWMHNTWATYNLNNTKDGTTQNIGLNGTALKEDNLNWNIQEGLSSTGSGNSTSINADYKATYGEVSAGVSQDKYQQTLNVGLQGGVVAHANGITLSQPLGETIALVKAPGTHGTHITNQTGVETDFRGYTVVPFVTAYRHNTIALDTETLPEDADVTHAAQIVTPTRGAVVRASFTTRVGYRVLITLTQNGKPLPFGATVTTGDKDSEFIVGNDGQTYLSGLPQQGHLNVSWGQEASEHCVADYALTDEKEKTSIINAAAQCH
;
A
#
# COMPACT_ATOMS: atom_id res chain seq x y z
N MET A 1 63.61 6.20 -5.22
CA MET A 1 64.52 7.24 -4.69
C MET A 1 63.88 7.87 -3.46
N TYR A 2 64.25 7.42 -2.34
CA TYR A 2 64.59 7.96 -1.03
C TYR A 2 64.12 9.38 -0.69
N ARG A 3 63.33 9.60 0.41
CA ARG A 3 63.90 10.01 1.71
C ARG A 3 62.83 10.02 2.82
N HIS A 4 63.14 9.30 3.87
CA HIS A 4 62.65 9.39 5.26
C HIS A 4 62.82 10.81 5.86
N LYS A 5 61.85 11.22 6.72
CA LYS A 5 62.19 12.03 7.91
C LYS A 5 61.34 11.56 9.11
N LYS A 6 62.04 11.31 10.20
CA LYS A 6 61.61 10.86 11.53
C LYS A 6 60.92 12.01 12.32
N PRO A 7 60.19 11.65 13.37
CA PRO A 7 59.47 12.62 14.19
C PRO A 7 60.35 13.29 15.24
N PHE A 8 60.06 14.57 15.50
CA PHE A 8 60.58 15.31 16.65
C PHE A 8 59.68 15.13 17.85
N THR A 9 60.21 14.53 18.90
CA THR A 9 59.57 14.44 20.23
C THR A 9 59.76 15.76 20.95
N CYS A 10 58.71 16.41 21.36
CA CYS A 10 58.72 17.46 22.35
C CYS A 10 57.99 17.01 23.62
N ARG A 11 58.71 16.51 24.60
CA ARG A 11 58.27 16.35 25.97
C ARG A 11 58.44 17.69 26.63
N PHE A 12 57.34 18.43 26.93
CA PHE A 12 57.32 19.36 28.07
C PHE A 12 55.86 19.67 28.45
N SER A 13 55.62 19.58 29.71
CA SER A 13 54.48 20.07 30.56
C SER A 13 53.12 19.45 30.45
N SER A 14 53.01 18.19 30.87
CA SER A 14 51.71 17.59 31.26
C SER A 14 51.17 18.11 32.62
N LEU A 15 51.93 18.91 33.37
CA LEU A 15 51.50 19.45 34.64
C LEU A 15 50.73 20.78 34.56
N LEU A 16 50.91 21.55 33.52
CA LEU A 16 50.21 22.86 33.39
C LEU A 16 48.81 22.67 32.76
N MET A 17 48.63 21.64 31.96
CA MET A 17 47.32 21.34 31.33
C MET A 17 46.32 20.73 32.28
N THR A 18 46.77 19.94 33.28
CA THR A 18 45.92 19.40 34.35
C THR A 18 45.40 20.45 35.32
N PHE A 19 46.19 21.52 35.55
CA PHE A 19 45.75 22.59 36.46
C PHE A 19 44.72 23.54 35.78
N CYS A 20 44.83 23.79 34.47
CA CYS A 20 43.85 24.55 33.71
C CYS A 20 42.51 23.80 33.54
N CYS A 21 42.53 22.47 33.30
CA CYS A 21 41.31 21.68 33.25
C CYS A 21 40.58 21.55 34.59
N LEU A 22 41.31 21.51 35.71
CA LEU A 22 40.72 21.51 37.06
C LEU A 22 40.14 22.88 37.45
N ALA A 23 40.75 23.98 37.02
CA ALA A 23 40.24 25.32 37.28
C ALA A 23 39.02 25.70 36.44
N MET A 24 38.84 25.12 35.24
CA MET A 24 37.62 25.28 34.41
C MET A 24 36.49 24.38 34.86
N ALA A 25 36.73 23.27 35.59
CA ALA A 25 35.70 22.41 36.11
C ALA A 25 35.01 22.94 37.39
N ILE A 26 35.59 23.97 38.05
CA ILE A 26 35.02 24.54 39.31
C ILE A 26 34.08 25.73 39.00
N PHE A 27 34.07 26.29 37.77
CA PHE A 27 33.19 27.41 37.39
C PHE A 27 32.05 27.08 36.43
N ALA A 28 31.77 25.83 36.11
CA ALA A 28 30.51 25.46 35.48
C ALA A 28 29.42 25.25 36.52
N GLN A 29 29.14 26.23 37.34
CA GLN A 29 27.78 26.36 37.88
C GLN A 29 26.92 26.72 36.66
N GLN A 30 26.07 25.78 36.23
CA GLN A 30 24.94 26.11 35.39
C GLN A 30 24.10 27.14 36.15
N VAL A 31 24.27 28.40 35.74
CA VAL A 31 23.27 29.41 36.04
C VAL A 31 22.06 28.98 35.21
N LEU A 32 21.13 28.29 35.82
CA LEU A 32 19.76 28.23 35.34
C LEU A 32 19.28 29.68 35.37
N ALA A 33 19.39 30.38 34.25
CA ALA A 33 18.67 31.60 34.04
C ALA A 33 17.19 31.21 33.96
N ASP A 34 16.42 31.55 34.97
CA ASP A 34 14.97 31.53 34.84
C ASP A 34 14.62 32.49 33.71
N ASP A 35 13.90 31.99 32.69
CA ASP A 35 13.43 32.83 31.58
C ASP A 35 12.43 33.85 32.16
N TYR A 36 12.88 35.08 32.34
CA TYR A 36 12.04 36.17 32.80
C TYR A 36 11.34 36.82 31.61
N PHE A 37 10.05 36.65 31.54
CA PHE A 37 9.19 37.35 30.58
C PHE A 37 8.71 38.64 31.25
N ASN A 38 9.20 39.79 30.79
CA ASN A 38 8.77 41.06 31.33
C ASN A 38 7.29 41.34 30.93
N PRO A 39 6.32 41.28 31.88
CA PRO A 39 4.92 41.54 31.58
C PRO A 39 4.71 42.91 30.95
N ALA A 40 5.57 43.88 31.31
CA ALA A 40 5.48 45.21 30.77
C ALA A 40 5.75 45.31 29.27
N LEU A 41 6.36 44.29 28.63
CA LEU A 41 6.50 44.21 27.17
C LEU A 41 5.19 43.80 26.48
N LEU A 42 4.30 43.12 27.18
CA LEU A 42 2.94 42.82 26.69
C LEU A 42 1.98 44.00 26.93
N ASP A 43 2.32 44.85 27.89
CA ASP A 43 1.50 45.99 28.30
C ASP A 43 1.94 47.32 27.63
N ILE A 44 2.93 47.28 26.70
CA ILE A 44 3.45 48.50 26.07
C ILE A 44 2.38 49.29 25.35
N ASP A 45 1.44 48.60 24.72
CA ASP A 45 0.36 49.20 23.95
C ASP A 45 -0.95 49.36 24.75
N ASN A 46 -1.03 48.80 25.99
CA ASN A 46 -2.20 48.89 26.86
C ASN A 46 -1.87 49.05 28.35
N PRO A 47 -1.47 50.22 28.83
CA PRO A 47 -1.05 50.46 30.22
C PRO A 47 -2.14 50.28 31.28
N GLN A 48 -3.40 50.02 30.89
CA GLN A 48 -4.54 49.80 31.82
C GLN A 48 -4.93 48.37 32.03
N GLN A 49 -4.24 47.40 31.42
CA GLN A 49 -4.46 45.96 31.55
C GLN A 49 -3.93 45.50 32.93
N GLU A 50 -4.69 44.68 33.63
CA GLU A 50 -4.17 43.98 34.80
C GLU A 50 -3.01 43.10 34.42
N LYS A 51 -1.97 42.99 35.29
CA LYS A 51 -0.75 42.26 35.01
C LYS A 51 -1.09 40.78 34.69
N THR A 52 -0.77 40.36 33.49
CA THR A 52 -0.91 38.98 33.05
C THR A 52 0.00 38.06 33.85
N ASP A 53 -0.55 37.03 34.50
CA ASP A 53 0.23 36.04 35.23
C ASP A 53 0.99 35.13 34.22
N LEU A 54 2.27 35.43 34.04
CA LEU A 54 3.19 34.66 33.20
C LEU A 54 3.95 33.56 33.97
N SER A 55 3.57 33.32 35.25
CA SER A 55 4.25 32.36 36.11
C SER A 55 4.29 30.94 35.56
N VAL A 56 3.32 30.56 34.73
CA VAL A 56 3.28 29.25 34.02
C VAL A 56 4.40 29.18 32.97
N TYR A 57 4.76 30.30 32.36
CA TYR A 57 5.83 30.37 31.37
C TYR A 57 7.20 30.68 32.00
N GLU A 58 7.25 31.39 33.12
CA GLU A 58 8.50 31.74 33.82
C GLU A 58 8.97 30.62 34.74
N LYS A 59 8.08 29.99 35.50
CA LYS A 59 8.36 28.96 36.51
C LYS A 59 7.70 27.63 36.23
N GLY A 60 6.87 27.57 35.20
CA GLY A 60 6.15 26.39 34.76
C GLY A 60 6.84 25.68 33.60
N PRO A 61 6.24 24.63 33.06
CA PRO A 61 6.76 23.84 31.95
C PRO A 61 6.74 24.58 30.59
N GLY A 62 6.35 25.86 30.56
CA GLY A 62 6.28 26.67 29.36
C GLY A 62 5.18 26.26 28.36
N GLN A 63 4.31 25.33 28.74
CA GLN A 63 3.24 24.83 27.90
C GLN A 63 2.06 24.34 28.75
N ALA A 64 0.85 24.53 28.27
CA ALA A 64 -0.37 24.10 28.99
C ALA A 64 -0.49 22.57 29.02
N PRO A 65 -1.07 21.96 30.09
CA PRO A 65 -1.45 20.56 30.07
C PRO A 65 -2.56 20.33 29.05
N GLY A 66 -2.60 19.13 28.45
CA GLY A 66 -3.61 18.81 27.45
C GLY A 66 -3.22 17.61 26.61
N LYS A 67 -3.98 17.36 25.55
CA LYS A 67 -3.77 16.28 24.61
C LYS A 67 -3.01 16.79 23.39
N TYR A 68 -1.86 16.20 23.11
CA TYR A 68 -0.99 16.56 21.99
C TYR A 68 -0.72 15.37 21.10
N GLN A 69 -0.80 15.56 19.79
CA GLN A 69 -0.32 14.56 18.84
C GLN A 69 1.19 14.66 18.76
N VAL A 70 1.88 13.59 19.17
CA VAL A 70 3.34 13.58 19.27
C VAL A 70 3.96 12.37 18.58
N ALA A 71 5.11 12.58 17.97
CA ALA A 71 5.97 11.49 17.55
C ALA A 71 6.71 10.93 18.77
N VAL A 72 6.43 9.67 19.12
CA VAL A 72 7.03 8.98 20.28
C VAL A 72 8.33 8.31 19.88
N PHE A 73 9.40 8.63 20.60
CA PHE A 73 10.72 8.03 20.44
C PHE A 73 11.09 7.25 21.70
N ILE A 74 11.63 6.04 21.54
CA ILE A 74 12.26 5.27 22.60
C ILE A 74 13.73 5.12 22.28
N ASN A 75 14.60 5.63 23.16
CA ASN A 75 16.05 5.60 22.98
C ASN A 75 16.49 6.08 21.58
N ASN A 76 15.96 7.23 21.14
CA ASN A 76 16.17 7.90 19.85
C ASN A 76 15.58 7.17 18.61
N ASN A 77 14.93 6.03 18.76
CA ASN A 77 14.22 5.37 17.67
C ASN A 77 12.76 5.83 17.67
N LYS A 78 12.28 6.36 16.56
CA LYS A 78 10.84 6.67 16.38
C LYS A 78 10.06 5.36 16.37
N ILE A 79 9.11 5.25 17.29
CA ILE A 79 8.24 4.07 17.44
C ILE A 79 6.90 4.31 16.76
N ASP A 80 6.28 5.48 17.04
CA ASP A 80 4.91 5.76 16.63
C ASP A 80 4.64 7.28 16.61
N THR A 81 3.48 7.66 16.09
CA THR A 81 2.91 9.01 16.24
C THR A 81 1.50 8.83 16.76
N ARG A 82 1.23 9.35 17.94
CA ARG A 82 -0.06 9.18 18.63
C ARG A 82 -0.44 10.40 19.47
N ASP A 83 -1.70 10.45 19.83
CA ASP A 83 -2.20 11.41 20.80
C ASP A 83 -1.79 11.00 22.21
N VAL A 84 -1.12 11.88 22.93
CA VAL A 84 -0.69 11.66 24.31
C VAL A 84 -1.20 12.80 25.18
N THR A 85 -1.82 12.46 26.30
CA THR A 85 -2.23 13.44 27.32
C THR A 85 -1.03 13.79 28.19
N PHE A 86 -0.80 15.08 28.43
CA PHE A 86 0.24 15.59 29.30
C PHE A 86 -0.37 16.28 30.52
N ASN A 87 0.11 15.91 31.72
CA ASN A 87 -0.28 16.51 32.99
C ASN A 87 0.91 17.22 33.61
N ILE A 88 0.61 18.28 34.37
CA ILE A 88 1.62 18.97 35.17
C ILE A 88 1.89 18.14 36.45
N VAL A 89 3.13 17.72 36.60
CA VAL A 89 3.60 16.99 37.78
C VAL A 89 4.73 17.81 38.44
N LYS A 90 4.67 17.96 39.76
CA LYS A 90 5.75 18.59 40.53
C LYS A 90 6.79 17.56 40.91
N ASP A 91 8.03 17.83 40.61
CA ASP A 91 9.17 17.01 41.05
C ASP A 91 9.42 17.18 42.58
N PRO A 92 10.25 16.35 43.21
CA PRO A 92 10.61 16.47 44.63
C PRO A 92 11.31 17.79 44.96
N GLN A 93 11.84 18.53 43.99
CA GLN A 93 12.44 19.84 44.11
C GLN A 93 11.45 21.00 43.95
N GLY A 94 10.17 20.69 43.66
CA GLY A 94 9.08 21.63 43.50
C GLY A 94 8.95 22.26 42.10
N THR A 95 9.77 21.82 41.12
CA THR A 95 9.69 22.27 39.73
C THR A 95 8.52 21.58 39.03
N SER A 96 7.67 22.37 38.35
CA SER A 96 6.52 21.85 37.59
C SER A 96 7.00 21.43 36.21
N THR A 97 6.76 20.17 35.87
CA THR A 97 7.11 19.61 34.53
C THR A 97 5.89 18.97 33.88
N LEU A 98 5.81 19.04 32.53
CA LEU A 98 4.81 18.29 31.79
C LEU A 98 5.26 16.84 31.64
N GLN A 99 4.47 15.92 32.18
CA GLN A 99 4.73 14.49 32.11
C GLN A 99 3.64 13.80 31.25
N PRO A 100 4.02 12.86 30.38
CA PRO A 100 3.05 12.09 29.61
C PRO A 100 2.27 11.15 30.51
N CYS A 101 0.97 11.10 30.32
CA CYS A 101 0.06 10.18 30.98
C CYS A 101 -0.15 8.94 30.13
N PHE A 102 0.52 7.85 30.47
CA PHE A 102 0.34 6.55 29.84
C PHE A 102 -0.37 5.57 30.76
N THR A 103 -1.25 4.78 30.21
CA THR A 103 -1.78 3.58 30.87
C THR A 103 -0.75 2.45 30.86
N LEU A 104 -0.92 1.44 31.71
CA LEU A 104 -0.05 0.26 31.71
C LEU A 104 -0.10 -0.51 30.38
N ASP A 105 -1.26 -0.54 29.73
CA ASP A 105 -1.43 -1.19 28.43
C ASP A 105 -0.70 -0.41 27.32
N GLU A 106 -0.74 0.92 27.35
CA GLU A 106 0.03 1.76 26.40
C GLU A 106 1.53 1.59 26.58
N LEU A 107 2.03 1.57 27.82
CA LEU A 107 3.45 1.29 28.08
C LEU A 107 3.86 -0.12 27.60
N LYS A 108 2.97 -1.09 27.75
CA LYS A 108 3.18 -2.44 27.24
C LYS A 108 3.21 -2.46 25.71
N SER A 109 2.33 -1.70 25.03
CA SER A 109 2.32 -1.57 23.56
C SER A 109 3.60 -0.91 23.04
N LEU A 110 4.18 0.00 23.80
CA LEU A 110 5.50 0.61 23.56
C LEU A 110 6.67 -0.33 23.86
N GLY A 111 6.40 -1.57 24.29
CA GLY A 111 7.41 -2.59 24.52
C GLY A 111 8.04 -2.58 25.92
N ILE A 112 7.47 -1.88 26.87
CA ILE A 112 7.96 -1.84 28.25
C ILE A 112 7.45 -3.07 29.00
N LYS A 113 8.36 -3.80 29.69
CA LYS A 113 8.05 -4.99 30.51
C LYS A 113 7.38 -4.58 31.80
N THR A 114 6.14 -4.12 31.76
CA THR A 114 5.38 -3.61 32.90
C THR A 114 5.28 -4.63 34.04
N GLN A 115 5.25 -5.92 33.74
CA GLN A 115 5.19 -7.00 34.75
C GLN A 115 6.44 -7.08 35.63
N LYS A 116 7.59 -6.56 35.17
CA LYS A 116 8.82 -6.54 35.98
C LYS A 116 8.88 -5.37 36.95
N TYR A 117 8.00 -4.42 36.84
CA TYR A 117 7.95 -3.20 37.62
C TYR A 117 6.55 -3.02 38.26
N PRO A 118 6.23 -3.76 39.34
CA PRO A 118 4.90 -3.68 39.98
C PRO A 118 4.56 -2.28 40.50
N GLN A 119 5.59 -1.44 40.73
CA GLN A 119 5.47 -0.05 41.20
C GLN A 119 5.02 0.94 40.09
N LEU A 120 4.99 0.52 38.82
CA LEU A 120 4.35 1.27 37.72
C LEU A 120 2.83 1.42 37.93
N ARG A 121 2.28 0.91 39.05
CA ARG A 121 0.85 1.00 39.35
C ARG A 121 0.41 2.45 39.35
N ALA A 122 -0.55 2.74 38.49
CA ALA A 122 -1.19 4.03 38.42
C ALA A 122 -1.90 4.38 39.73
N GLU A 123 -1.44 5.39 40.41
CA GLU A 123 -2.34 6.19 41.25
C GLU A 123 -3.17 7.03 40.25
N GLY A 124 -4.42 6.66 40.06
CA GLY A 124 -5.26 7.22 39.01
C GLY A 124 -5.15 6.51 37.66
N GLN A 125 -5.17 7.25 36.55
CA GLN A 125 -5.15 6.70 35.19
C GLN A 125 -3.75 6.64 34.54
N CYS A 126 -2.73 7.29 35.13
CA CYS A 126 -1.37 7.42 34.54
C CYS A 126 -0.36 6.54 35.31
N ALA A 127 0.48 5.83 34.53
CA ALA A 127 1.57 5.05 35.09
C ALA A 127 2.78 5.94 35.45
N ASP A 128 3.41 5.71 36.62
CA ASP A 128 4.62 6.43 37.02
C ASP A 128 5.88 5.84 36.36
N LEU A 129 6.42 6.53 35.36
CA LEU A 129 7.64 6.10 34.65
C LEU A 129 8.89 6.10 35.53
N HIS A 130 8.92 6.86 36.66
CA HIS A 130 10.03 6.90 37.61
C HIS A 130 10.18 5.56 38.36
N ALA A 131 9.15 4.71 38.38
CA ALA A 131 9.24 3.35 38.92
C ALA A 131 10.24 2.46 38.14
N ILE A 132 10.62 2.85 36.92
CA ILE A 132 11.69 2.21 36.15
C ILE A 132 12.99 2.99 36.42
N PRO A 133 13.99 2.41 37.13
CA PRO A 133 15.24 3.11 37.41
C PRO A 133 15.90 3.64 36.14
N SER A 134 16.28 4.91 36.12
CA SER A 134 16.90 5.63 34.98
C SER A 134 16.00 5.81 33.75
N ALA A 135 14.68 5.61 33.86
CA ALA A 135 13.76 6.01 32.84
C ALA A 135 13.46 7.51 32.94
N SER A 136 13.29 8.16 31.79
CA SER A 136 12.90 9.56 31.73
C SER A 136 12.04 9.82 30.47
N ALA A 137 11.17 10.83 30.61
CA ALA A 137 10.35 11.33 29.50
C ALA A 137 10.65 12.82 29.29
N THR A 138 10.87 13.22 28.03
CA THR A 138 11.12 14.60 27.65
C THR A 138 10.21 14.98 26.49
N PHE A 139 9.35 15.97 26.71
CA PHE A 139 8.48 16.49 25.66
C PHE A 139 9.13 17.70 24.97
N ARG A 140 9.41 17.59 23.69
CA ARG A 140 9.89 18.68 22.85
C ARG A 140 8.73 19.30 22.10
N VAL A 141 8.11 20.29 22.69
CA VAL A 141 6.89 20.94 22.19
C VAL A 141 7.08 21.48 20.77
N ARG A 142 8.18 22.21 20.50
CA ARG A 142 8.46 22.82 19.19
C ARG A 142 8.42 21.82 18.02
N ASN A 143 8.81 20.58 18.27
CA ASN A 143 8.88 19.52 17.28
C ASN A 143 7.76 18.48 17.43
N GLN A 144 6.88 18.65 18.41
CA GLN A 144 5.87 17.66 18.81
C GLN A 144 6.46 16.26 18.99
N GLN A 145 7.58 16.16 19.70
CA GLN A 145 8.30 14.92 19.93
C GLN A 145 8.32 14.57 21.41
N LEU A 146 7.93 13.35 21.74
CA LEU A 146 8.07 12.76 23.06
C LEU A 146 9.24 11.78 23.04
N LEU A 147 10.30 12.10 23.78
CA LEU A 147 11.48 11.25 23.91
C LEU A 147 11.39 10.48 25.22
N LEU A 148 11.32 9.17 25.13
CA LEU A 148 11.37 8.23 26.24
C LEU A 148 12.76 7.60 26.27
N SER A 149 13.51 7.83 27.35
CA SER A 149 14.74 7.10 27.64
C SER A 149 14.41 5.95 28.56
N ILE A 150 14.48 4.73 28.06
CA ILE A 150 14.11 3.50 28.80
C ILE A 150 15.29 2.53 28.79
N PRO A 151 15.76 2.04 29.95
CA PRO A 151 16.82 1.06 29.99
C PRO A 151 16.48 -0.21 29.22
N GLN A 152 17.41 -0.75 28.42
CA GLN A 152 17.18 -1.94 27.60
C GLN A 152 16.67 -3.15 28.38
N LYS A 153 17.06 -3.27 29.66
CA LYS A 153 16.58 -4.32 30.56
C LYS A 153 15.07 -4.25 30.81
N ALA A 154 14.51 -3.04 30.74
CA ALA A 154 13.08 -2.76 30.90
C ALA A 154 12.31 -2.90 29.59
N LEU A 155 12.99 -2.90 28.44
CA LEU A 155 12.38 -3.10 27.14
C LEU A 155 12.23 -4.58 26.81
N GLY A 156 11.07 -4.94 26.26
CA GLY A 156 10.86 -6.19 25.53
C GLY A 156 11.42 -6.05 24.13
N GLN A 157 11.64 -7.16 23.45
CA GLN A 157 11.78 -7.16 22.01
C GLN A 157 10.37 -7.03 21.41
N VAL A 158 9.94 -5.81 21.11
CA VAL A 158 8.73 -5.59 20.30
C VAL A 158 9.19 -5.63 18.85
N PRO A 159 8.66 -6.52 18.04
CA PRO A 159 8.98 -6.55 16.61
C PRO A 159 8.65 -5.20 15.95
N ARG A 160 9.51 -4.73 15.05
CA ARG A 160 9.27 -3.48 14.32
C ARG A 160 7.98 -3.59 13.50
N GLY A 161 7.09 -2.61 13.64
CA GLY A 161 5.78 -2.61 13.00
C GLY A 161 4.71 -3.42 13.76
N TYR A 162 4.94 -3.75 15.05
CA TYR A 162 3.91 -4.35 15.89
C TYR A 162 2.81 -3.32 16.18
N ILE A 163 1.57 -3.74 16.02
CA ILE A 163 0.37 -3.00 16.40
C ILE A 163 -0.45 -3.90 17.32
N ASP A 164 -0.98 -3.34 18.41
CA ASP A 164 -1.86 -4.11 19.30
C ASP A 164 -3.14 -4.50 18.53
N PRO A 165 -3.51 -5.78 18.53
CA PRO A 165 -4.76 -6.22 17.91
C PRO A 165 -6.02 -5.50 18.38
N LYS A 166 -6.01 -4.86 19.54
CA LYS A 166 -7.12 -4.03 20.04
C LYS A 166 -7.33 -2.74 19.23
N GLU A 167 -6.31 -2.30 18.52
CA GLU A 167 -6.36 -1.11 17.65
C GLU A 167 -6.93 -1.43 16.26
N PHE A 168 -7.14 -2.71 15.95
CA PHE A 168 -7.68 -3.12 14.64
C PHE A 168 -9.15 -2.71 14.50
N ASP A 169 -9.42 -1.91 13.48
CA ASP A 169 -10.76 -1.43 13.15
C ASP A 169 -11.40 -2.32 12.07
N GLU A 170 -12.48 -2.98 12.41
CA GLU A 170 -13.27 -3.77 11.46
C GLU A 170 -14.05 -2.89 10.47
N GLY A 171 -14.06 -1.58 10.67
CA GLY A 171 -14.72 -0.62 9.81
C GLY A 171 -16.25 -0.59 9.93
N ILE A 172 -16.86 0.13 9.01
CA ILE A 172 -18.31 0.33 8.94
C ILE A 172 -18.99 -0.71 8.04
N ASN A 173 -20.28 -0.91 8.25
CA ASN A 173 -21.14 -1.60 7.28
C ASN A 173 -21.26 -0.76 6.02
N ALA A 174 -20.94 -1.34 4.87
CA ALA A 174 -20.96 -0.65 3.59
C ALA A 174 -21.23 -1.62 2.43
N GLY A 175 -21.94 -1.15 1.43
CA GLY A 175 -22.02 -1.76 0.11
C GLY A 175 -20.91 -1.21 -0.79
N LEU A 176 -20.30 -2.06 -1.57
CA LEU A 176 -19.16 -1.74 -2.44
C LEU A 176 -19.47 -2.16 -3.87
N LEU A 177 -19.10 -1.34 -4.83
CA LEU A 177 -19.03 -1.74 -6.23
C LEU A 177 -17.77 -1.12 -6.82
N ASN A 178 -16.87 -1.96 -7.28
CA ASN A 178 -15.75 -1.53 -8.11
C ASN A 178 -16.03 -1.97 -9.53
N TYR A 179 -15.92 -1.06 -10.49
CA TYR A 179 -16.24 -1.33 -11.89
C TYR A 179 -15.11 -0.86 -12.81
N SER A 180 -14.93 -1.59 -13.91
CA SER A 180 -14.08 -1.19 -15.03
C SER A 180 -14.75 -1.61 -16.33
N VAL A 181 -14.93 -0.67 -17.21
CA VAL A 181 -15.54 -0.84 -18.53
C VAL A 181 -14.50 -0.41 -19.55
N ASN A 182 -14.17 -1.28 -20.48
CA ASN A 182 -13.30 -0.97 -21.63
C ASN A 182 -14.06 -1.33 -22.89
N ALA A 183 -14.09 -0.43 -23.84
CA ALA A 183 -14.66 -0.63 -25.15
C ALA A 183 -13.67 -0.20 -26.23
N SER A 184 -13.53 -1.03 -27.24
CA SER A 184 -12.76 -0.68 -28.43
C SER A 184 -13.60 -0.91 -29.69
N GLN A 185 -13.45 -0.04 -30.65
CA GLN A 185 -14.03 -0.17 -31.98
C GLN A 185 -12.95 0.04 -33.01
N SER A 186 -12.73 -0.98 -33.83
CA SER A 186 -11.79 -0.93 -34.94
C SER A 186 -12.54 -0.91 -36.27
N HIS A 187 -12.24 0.09 -37.05
CA HIS A 187 -12.78 0.26 -38.40
C HIS A 187 -11.72 -0.16 -39.42
N ALA A 188 -12.05 -1.13 -40.25
CA ALA A 188 -11.14 -1.65 -41.26
C ALA A 188 -10.93 -0.61 -42.38
N ARG A 189 -9.67 -0.43 -42.77
CA ARG A 189 -9.27 0.55 -43.84
C ARG A 189 -8.96 -0.11 -45.15
N GLN A 190 -8.87 -1.43 -45.18
CA GLN A 190 -8.62 -2.18 -46.42
C GLN A 190 -9.87 -2.89 -46.92
N GLN A 191 -10.03 -3.01 -48.25
CA GLN A 191 -11.14 -3.77 -48.81
C GLN A 191 -10.98 -5.26 -48.53
N GLY A 192 -12.01 -5.86 -47.96
CA GLY A 192 -12.03 -7.28 -47.59
C GLY A 192 -11.76 -7.56 -46.13
N GLU A 193 -11.33 -6.55 -45.34
CA GLU A 193 -11.24 -6.62 -43.90
C GLU A 193 -12.58 -6.21 -43.28
N GLU A 194 -12.89 -6.79 -42.11
CA GLU A 194 -14.14 -6.52 -41.38
C GLU A 194 -13.91 -5.62 -40.18
N ASP A 195 -14.90 -4.78 -39.88
CA ASP A 195 -14.91 -3.99 -38.66
C ASP A 195 -15.02 -4.91 -37.44
N SER A 196 -14.34 -4.54 -36.36
CA SER A 196 -14.43 -5.29 -35.15
C SER A 196 -14.71 -4.38 -33.94
N SER A 197 -15.39 -4.92 -32.96
CA SER A 197 -15.57 -4.24 -31.66
C SER A 197 -15.37 -5.20 -30.51
N SER A 198 -14.83 -4.69 -29.42
CA SER A 198 -14.64 -5.42 -28.19
C SER A 198 -15.16 -4.60 -27.02
N GLN A 199 -15.91 -5.24 -26.14
CA GLN A 199 -16.42 -4.64 -24.91
C GLN A 199 -16.09 -5.58 -23.76
N TYR A 200 -15.47 -5.04 -22.73
CA TYR A 200 -15.12 -5.77 -21.52
C TYR A 200 -15.62 -5.01 -20.30
N VAL A 201 -16.41 -5.68 -19.49
CA VAL A 201 -16.92 -5.14 -18.22
C VAL A 201 -16.46 -6.03 -17.09
N ASN A 202 -15.84 -5.43 -16.12
CA ASN A 202 -15.40 -6.06 -14.88
C ASN A 202 -16.18 -5.44 -13.73
N LEU A 203 -16.87 -6.25 -12.98
CA LEU A 203 -17.65 -5.84 -11.81
C LEU A 203 -17.18 -6.60 -10.58
N ARG A 204 -16.94 -5.86 -9.50
CA ARG A 204 -16.56 -6.39 -8.19
C ARG A 204 -17.49 -5.84 -7.12
N PRO A 205 -18.74 -6.29 -7.07
CA PRO A 205 -19.64 -5.95 -5.99
C PRO A 205 -19.23 -6.64 -4.70
N GLY A 206 -19.54 -6.00 -3.59
CA GLY A 206 -19.30 -6.56 -2.27
C GLY A 206 -20.07 -5.81 -1.20
N PHE A 207 -20.08 -6.37 -0.01
CA PHE A 207 -20.57 -5.67 1.16
C PHE A 207 -19.86 -6.13 2.43
N ASN A 208 -19.75 -5.22 3.37
CA ASN A 208 -19.23 -5.45 4.71
C ASN A 208 -20.37 -5.44 5.72
N LEU A 209 -20.42 -6.46 6.57
CA LEU A 209 -21.37 -6.58 7.66
C LEU A 209 -20.63 -7.02 8.93
N GLY A 210 -20.37 -6.08 9.84
CA GLY A 210 -19.42 -6.30 10.94
C GLY A 210 -18.09 -6.79 10.40
N ALA A 211 -17.59 -7.89 10.95
CA ALA A 211 -16.31 -8.50 10.53
C ALA A 211 -16.39 -9.29 9.21
N TRP A 212 -17.57 -9.52 8.64
CA TRP A 212 -17.72 -10.27 7.40
C TRP A 212 -17.54 -9.39 6.15
N ARG A 213 -16.81 -9.92 5.18
CA ARG A 213 -16.52 -9.33 3.88
C ARG A 213 -17.05 -10.23 2.78
N VAL A 214 -18.16 -9.88 2.17
CA VAL A 214 -18.68 -10.62 1.01
C VAL A 214 -18.15 -9.96 -0.25
N ARG A 215 -17.62 -10.76 -1.15
CA ARG A 215 -17.01 -10.29 -2.40
C ARG A 215 -17.44 -11.18 -3.56
N ASN A 216 -17.71 -10.54 -4.67
CA ASN A 216 -17.89 -11.21 -5.96
C ASN A 216 -16.98 -10.56 -6.98
N TYR A 217 -16.54 -11.33 -7.94
CA TYR A 217 -15.84 -10.87 -9.12
C TYR A 217 -16.49 -11.50 -10.33
N SER A 218 -17.00 -10.66 -11.22
CA SER A 218 -17.64 -11.08 -12.46
C SER A 218 -17.11 -10.28 -13.64
N THR A 219 -17.01 -10.93 -14.78
CA THR A 219 -16.61 -10.31 -16.03
C THR A 219 -17.65 -10.59 -17.11
N TRP A 220 -17.83 -9.62 -17.98
CA TRP A 220 -18.60 -9.76 -19.19
C TRP A 220 -17.77 -9.27 -20.35
N ASN A 221 -17.63 -10.07 -21.36
CA ASN A 221 -16.99 -9.72 -22.60
C ASN A 221 -17.91 -9.93 -23.77
N ARG A 222 -17.84 -9.05 -24.73
CA ARG A 222 -18.48 -9.14 -26.02
C ARG A 222 -17.49 -8.76 -27.09
N SER A 223 -17.31 -9.60 -28.10
CA SER A 223 -16.54 -9.28 -29.30
C SER A 223 -17.40 -9.49 -30.52
N THR A 224 -17.24 -8.61 -31.50
CA THR A 224 -17.93 -8.68 -32.77
C THR A 224 -16.89 -8.49 -33.87
N THR A 225 -16.88 -9.38 -34.86
CA THR A 225 -16.04 -9.26 -36.06
C THR A 225 -16.93 -9.50 -37.24
N GLY A 226 -17.13 -8.48 -38.06
CA GLY A 226 -18.07 -8.53 -39.16
C GLY A 226 -19.51 -8.84 -38.68
N HIS A 227 -19.96 -10.03 -39.00
CA HIS A 227 -21.28 -10.54 -38.58
C HIS A 227 -21.24 -11.55 -37.44
N GLU A 228 -20.07 -11.95 -37.00
CA GLU A 228 -19.90 -12.90 -35.90
C GLU A 228 -19.88 -12.15 -34.58
N GLU A 229 -20.72 -12.56 -33.66
CA GLU A 229 -20.81 -12.02 -32.29
C GLU A 229 -20.61 -13.13 -31.28
N GLU A 230 -19.64 -12.92 -30.39
CA GLU A 230 -19.44 -13.75 -29.23
C GLU A 230 -19.63 -12.93 -27.96
N GLN A 231 -20.42 -13.40 -27.02
CA GLN A 231 -20.57 -12.79 -25.72
C GLN A 231 -20.49 -13.84 -24.61
N LYS A 232 -19.83 -13.49 -23.52
CA LYS A 232 -19.65 -14.39 -22.39
C LYS A 232 -19.71 -13.65 -21.06
N PHE A 233 -20.57 -14.09 -20.17
CA PHE A 233 -20.56 -13.68 -18.76
C PHE A 233 -19.91 -14.76 -17.91
N THR A 234 -19.00 -14.38 -17.04
CA THR A 234 -18.27 -15.30 -16.17
C THR A 234 -18.24 -14.76 -14.75
N SER A 235 -18.73 -15.54 -13.80
CA SER A 235 -18.48 -15.28 -12.38
C SER A 235 -17.17 -15.97 -11.99
N VAL A 236 -16.13 -15.15 -11.74
CA VAL A 236 -14.79 -15.65 -11.46
C VAL A 236 -14.73 -16.25 -10.06
N TYR A 237 -15.28 -15.55 -9.06
CA TYR A 237 -15.46 -16.07 -7.70
C TYR A 237 -16.55 -15.31 -6.94
N THR A 238 -17.07 -15.98 -5.93
CA THR A 238 -17.92 -15.39 -4.90
C THR A 238 -17.59 -16.02 -3.57
N TYR A 239 -17.21 -15.20 -2.58
CA TYR A 239 -16.85 -15.68 -1.26
C TYR A 239 -17.27 -14.70 -0.16
N ALA A 240 -17.35 -15.22 1.06
CA ALA A 240 -17.42 -14.47 2.29
C ALA A 240 -16.14 -14.76 3.10
N GLN A 241 -15.50 -13.74 3.60
CA GLN A 241 -14.27 -13.83 4.39
C GLN A 241 -14.43 -13.10 5.71
N ARG A 242 -13.75 -13.62 6.73
CA ARG A 242 -13.67 -13.00 8.04
C ARG A 242 -12.30 -13.27 8.68
N ASP A 243 -11.76 -12.25 9.32
CA ASP A 243 -10.52 -12.34 10.07
C ASP A 243 -10.76 -12.96 11.46
N ILE A 244 -9.84 -13.82 11.88
CA ILE A 244 -9.77 -14.39 13.24
C ILE A 244 -8.48 -13.92 13.87
N VAL A 245 -8.50 -12.69 14.38
CA VAL A 245 -7.32 -11.98 14.89
C VAL A 245 -6.58 -12.78 15.98
N ALA A 246 -7.31 -13.45 16.88
CA ALA A 246 -6.71 -14.27 17.93
C ALA A 246 -5.85 -15.43 17.40
N MET A 247 -6.13 -15.93 16.20
CA MET A 247 -5.39 -17.00 15.51
C MET A 247 -4.46 -16.46 14.43
N LYS A 248 -4.41 -15.15 14.20
CA LYS A 248 -3.72 -14.51 13.09
C LYS A 248 -4.05 -15.18 11.75
N SER A 249 -5.33 -15.39 11.50
CA SER A 249 -5.85 -16.20 10.41
C SER A 249 -7.10 -15.61 9.83
N ASP A 250 -7.42 -16.00 8.62
CA ASP A 250 -8.70 -15.72 7.98
C ASP A 250 -9.49 -17.01 7.68
N VAL A 251 -10.80 -16.92 7.72
CA VAL A 251 -11.72 -17.95 7.25
C VAL A 251 -12.42 -17.44 6.00
N THR A 252 -12.39 -18.24 4.94
CA THR A 252 -13.05 -17.96 3.66
C THR A 252 -14.08 -19.04 3.38
N VAL A 253 -15.30 -18.65 3.04
CA VAL A 253 -16.41 -19.54 2.67
C VAL A 253 -16.90 -19.15 1.28
N GLY A 254 -16.89 -20.09 0.35
CA GLY A 254 -17.34 -19.88 -1.03
C GLY A 254 -16.30 -20.33 -2.05
N GLN A 255 -16.12 -19.53 -3.09
CA GLN A 255 -15.21 -19.82 -4.21
C GLN A 255 -13.87 -19.11 -4.01
N SER A 256 -12.80 -19.86 -3.95
CA SER A 256 -11.42 -19.35 -3.78
C SER A 256 -10.40 -20.36 -4.30
N THR A 257 -9.14 -20.14 -4.03
CA THR A 257 -8.03 -21.02 -4.37
C THR A 257 -7.20 -21.32 -3.12
N SER A 258 -6.77 -22.57 -2.98
CA SER A 258 -5.94 -22.98 -1.85
C SER A 258 -4.52 -22.39 -1.93
N PRO A 259 -3.82 -22.17 -0.80
CA PRO A 259 -2.44 -21.71 -0.78
C PRO A 259 -1.46 -22.65 -1.50
N SER A 260 -0.43 -22.09 -2.14
CA SER A 260 0.58 -22.81 -2.93
C SER A 260 1.90 -23.04 -2.21
N ASP A 261 1.96 -22.82 -0.91
CA ASP A 261 3.21 -22.92 -0.15
C ASP A 261 3.83 -24.33 -0.19
N VAL A 262 3.01 -25.34 -0.04
CA VAL A 262 3.41 -26.75 0.02
C VAL A 262 2.99 -27.50 -1.24
N PHE A 263 1.74 -27.40 -1.64
CA PHE A 263 1.18 -27.97 -2.87
C PHE A 263 0.97 -26.87 -3.91
N ASP A 264 0.70 -27.26 -5.15
CA ASP A 264 0.16 -26.34 -6.13
C ASP A 264 -1.26 -25.91 -5.71
N SER A 265 -1.66 -24.67 -6.04
CA SER A 265 -2.98 -24.19 -5.66
C SER A 265 -4.08 -24.93 -6.41
N VAL A 266 -5.20 -25.05 -5.72
CA VAL A 266 -6.37 -25.74 -6.24
C VAL A 266 -7.57 -24.82 -6.12
N PRO A 267 -8.25 -24.50 -7.23
CA PRO A 267 -9.49 -23.73 -7.17
C PRO A 267 -10.62 -24.59 -6.58
N TYR A 268 -11.41 -23.98 -5.69
CA TYR A 268 -12.44 -24.70 -4.96
C TYR A 268 -13.71 -23.88 -4.71
N THR A 269 -14.77 -24.59 -4.38
CA THR A 269 -15.96 -24.06 -3.73
C THR A 269 -16.13 -24.79 -2.39
N GLY A 270 -15.94 -24.08 -1.28
CA GLY A 270 -15.92 -24.71 0.05
C GLY A 270 -15.55 -23.76 1.17
N VAL A 271 -14.79 -24.26 2.12
CA VAL A 271 -14.31 -23.50 3.29
C VAL A 271 -12.80 -23.64 3.39
N GLU A 272 -12.14 -22.54 3.72
CA GLU A 272 -10.72 -22.47 4.00
C GLU A 272 -10.46 -21.69 5.29
N LEU A 273 -9.55 -22.21 6.10
CA LEU A 273 -8.96 -21.52 7.23
C LEU A 273 -7.44 -21.46 6.98
N LYS A 274 -6.87 -20.28 6.92
CA LYS A 274 -5.42 -20.10 6.71
C LYS A 274 -4.85 -18.99 7.56
N SER A 275 -3.57 -19.13 7.89
CA SER A 275 -2.80 -18.07 8.56
C SER A 275 -2.65 -16.86 7.65
N ASP A 276 -2.91 -15.67 8.20
CA ASP A 276 -2.68 -14.39 7.53
C ASP A 276 -1.38 -13.74 8.03
N SER A 277 -0.38 -13.72 7.17
CA SER A 277 0.92 -13.11 7.49
C SER A 277 0.87 -11.59 7.58
N ASP A 278 -0.18 -10.93 7.07
CA ASP A 278 -0.32 -9.48 7.15
C ASP A 278 -0.66 -8.98 8.54
N MET A 279 -1.22 -9.85 9.37
CA MET A 279 -1.39 -9.60 10.81
C MET A 279 -0.07 -9.67 11.59
N LEU A 280 1.02 -10.10 10.96
CA LEU A 280 2.35 -10.10 11.57
C LEU A 280 3.03 -8.74 11.41
N PRO A 281 3.92 -8.35 12.33
CA PRO A 281 4.79 -7.19 12.16
C PRO A 281 5.64 -7.29 10.89
N ASP A 282 6.02 -6.14 10.31
CA ASP A 282 6.77 -6.11 9.05
C ASP A 282 8.10 -6.84 9.11
N SER A 283 8.74 -6.84 10.28
CA SER A 283 9.98 -7.59 10.52
C SER A 283 9.81 -9.11 10.42
N GLU A 284 8.59 -9.63 10.35
CA GLU A 284 8.27 -11.06 10.35
C GLU A 284 7.69 -11.58 9.02
N LYS A 285 7.56 -10.73 7.97
CA LYS A 285 6.89 -11.04 6.68
C LYS A 285 7.82 -11.43 5.51
N GLY A 286 7.21 -11.97 4.44
CA GLY A 286 7.81 -12.37 3.15
C GLY A 286 7.06 -11.85 1.88
N TYR A 287 7.56 -12.02 0.71
CA TYR A 287 7.53 -11.39 -0.64
C TYR A 287 6.29 -11.57 -1.56
N ALA A 288 6.09 -10.70 -2.63
CA ALA A 288 5.11 -10.81 -3.75
C ALA A 288 5.65 -10.28 -5.12
N PRO A 289 5.22 -10.78 -6.31
CA PRO A 289 5.76 -10.45 -7.65
C PRO A 289 5.01 -9.38 -8.45
N ILE A 290 5.72 -8.75 -9.42
CA ILE A 290 5.24 -7.73 -10.37
C ILE A 290 5.32 -8.30 -11.80
N ILE A 291 4.32 -8.02 -12.68
CA ILE A 291 4.36 -8.40 -14.10
C ILE A 291 5.02 -7.28 -14.91
N ARG A 292 6.02 -7.64 -15.70
CA ARG A 292 6.68 -6.74 -16.65
C ARG A 292 6.66 -7.36 -18.04
N GLY A 293 6.39 -6.55 -19.04
CA GLY A 293 6.35 -6.97 -20.43
C GLY A 293 6.60 -5.82 -21.39
N THR A 294 6.55 -6.11 -22.68
CA THR A 294 6.70 -5.12 -23.71
C THR A 294 5.57 -5.31 -24.74
N ALA A 295 4.96 -4.21 -25.16
CA ALA A 295 3.98 -4.16 -26.22
C ALA A 295 4.59 -3.44 -27.44
N HIS A 296 4.31 -3.91 -28.65
CA HIS A 296 4.81 -3.33 -29.90
C HIS A 296 3.89 -2.24 -30.45
N SER A 297 2.62 -2.38 -30.17
CA SER A 297 1.56 -1.46 -30.58
C SER A 297 0.69 -1.11 -29.37
N ASN A 298 -0.43 -0.44 -29.57
CA ASN A 298 -1.47 -0.33 -28.53
C ASN A 298 -2.08 -1.72 -28.30
N ALA A 299 -1.39 -2.54 -27.52
CA ALA A 299 -1.72 -3.94 -27.35
C ALA A 299 -2.76 -4.15 -26.25
N LEU A 300 -3.63 -5.12 -26.46
CA LEU A 300 -4.51 -5.63 -25.43
C LEU A 300 -3.75 -6.63 -24.56
N VAL A 301 -3.42 -6.27 -23.35
CA VAL A 301 -2.79 -7.19 -22.39
C VAL A 301 -3.86 -7.91 -21.59
N MET A 302 -3.82 -9.21 -21.65
CA MET A 302 -4.75 -10.10 -20.97
C MET A 302 -3.96 -11.02 -20.04
N VAL A 303 -4.31 -11.02 -18.77
CA VAL A 303 -3.69 -11.90 -17.78
C VAL A 303 -4.69 -12.96 -17.36
N ARG A 304 -4.32 -14.20 -17.53
CA ARG A 304 -5.09 -15.37 -17.08
C ARG A 304 -4.41 -16.03 -15.89
N GLN A 305 -5.21 -16.46 -14.96
CA GLN A 305 -4.80 -17.30 -13.84
C GLN A 305 -5.78 -18.44 -13.70
N ASN A 306 -5.30 -19.67 -13.66
CA ASN A 306 -6.14 -20.87 -13.59
C ASN A 306 -7.28 -20.88 -14.66
N GLY A 307 -6.98 -20.44 -15.88
CA GLY A 307 -7.92 -20.33 -17.00
C GLY A 307 -8.82 -19.08 -17.00
N TYR A 308 -8.96 -18.38 -15.88
CA TYR A 308 -9.79 -17.18 -15.78
C TYR A 308 -9.03 -15.93 -16.20
N VAL A 309 -9.64 -15.06 -17.00
CA VAL A 309 -9.11 -13.72 -17.26
C VAL A 309 -9.28 -12.88 -16.00
N ILE A 310 -8.18 -12.51 -15.38
CA ILE A 310 -8.17 -11.73 -14.12
C ILE A 310 -7.84 -10.25 -14.35
N TYR A 311 -7.22 -9.94 -15.48
CA TYR A 311 -6.89 -8.58 -15.87
C TYR A 311 -6.93 -8.45 -17.38
N GLN A 312 -7.49 -7.36 -17.85
CA GLN A 312 -7.47 -7.00 -19.26
C GLN A 312 -7.44 -5.48 -19.39
N ASN A 313 -6.43 -4.97 -20.06
CA ASN A 313 -6.30 -3.54 -20.34
C ASN A 313 -5.49 -3.33 -21.61
N THR A 314 -5.73 -2.20 -22.28
CA THR A 314 -4.92 -1.78 -23.42
C THR A 314 -3.71 -0.99 -22.90
N VAL A 315 -2.51 -1.37 -23.32
CA VAL A 315 -1.27 -0.71 -22.98
C VAL A 315 -0.67 -0.02 -24.20
N ALA A 316 -0.01 1.10 -23.98
CA ALA A 316 0.72 1.81 -25.04
C ALA A 316 1.94 1.00 -25.50
N PRO A 317 2.46 1.22 -26.72
CA PRO A 317 3.69 0.59 -27.18
C PRO A 317 4.87 0.91 -26.25
N GLY A 318 5.70 -0.09 -26.00
CA GLY A 318 6.88 0.00 -25.15
C GLY A 318 6.82 -0.96 -23.95
N ALA A 319 7.73 -0.77 -23.01
CA ALA A 319 7.75 -1.54 -21.79
C ALA A 319 6.56 -1.16 -20.89
N PHE A 320 5.86 -2.16 -20.37
CA PHE A 320 4.78 -1.97 -19.42
C PHE A 320 5.06 -2.72 -18.11
N GLU A 321 4.54 -2.18 -17.02
CA GLU A 321 4.56 -2.78 -15.70
C GLU A 321 3.13 -2.83 -15.15
N ILE A 322 2.67 -4.02 -14.75
CA ILE A 322 1.38 -4.21 -14.08
C ILE A 322 1.70 -4.53 -12.63
N ASN A 323 1.42 -3.58 -11.75
CA ASN A 323 1.62 -3.66 -10.30
C ASN A 323 0.31 -3.55 -9.52
N ASP A 324 -0.81 -3.38 -10.24
CA ASP A 324 -2.16 -3.14 -9.73
C ASP A 324 -3.09 -4.35 -9.90
N LEU A 325 -2.52 -5.53 -10.12
CA LEU A 325 -3.31 -6.76 -10.14
C LEU A 325 -4.03 -6.95 -8.81
N TYR A 326 -5.34 -7.04 -8.90
CA TYR A 326 -6.14 -7.38 -7.73
C TYR A 326 -5.80 -8.81 -7.29
N PRO A 327 -5.49 -9.03 -5.99
CA PRO A 327 -5.16 -10.36 -5.51
C PRO A 327 -6.36 -11.29 -5.68
N THR A 328 -6.27 -12.20 -6.63
CA THR A 328 -7.33 -13.17 -6.96
C THR A 328 -7.23 -14.45 -6.14
N GLY A 329 -6.23 -14.54 -5.29
CA GLY A 329 -5.87 -15.70 -4.51
C GLY A 329 -4.36 -15.96 -4.58
N SER A 330 -3.85 -16.78 -3.71
CA SER A 330 -2.43 -16.84 -3.40
C SER A 330 -1.57 -17.64 -4.37
N SER A 331 -2.06 -18.02 -5.58
CA SER A 331 -1.24 -18.96 -6.37
C SER A 331 -1.79 -19.33 -7.75
N GLY A 332 -0.88 -19.73 -8.58
CA GLY A 332 -1.04 -20.12 -9.98
C GLY A 332 -0.27 -19.16 -10.87
N ASP A 333 0.54 -19.72 -11.77
CA ASP A 333 1.30 -18.91 -12.73
C ASP A 333 0.37 -17.98 -13.51
N LEU A 334 0.83 -16.76 -13.71
CA LEU A 334 0.10 -15.75 -14.47
C LEU A 334 0.45 -15.92 -15.95
N GLN A 335 -0.48 -16.36 -16.72
CA GLN A 335 -0.36 -16.44 -18.18
C GLN A 335 -0.69 -15.08 -18.78
N VAL A 336 0.29 -14.40 -19.31
CA VAL A 336 0.14 -13.09 -19.93
C VAL A 336 0.07 -13.25 -21.42
N THR A 337 -1.00 -12.75 -22.01
CA THR A 337 -1.18 -12.64 -23.46
C THR A 337 -1.14 -11.17 -23.82
N VAL A 338 -0.25 -10.79 -24.72
CA VAL A 338 -0.20 -9.46 -25.32
C VAL A 338 -0.70 -9.60 -26.73
N LYS A 339 -1.88 -9.08 -27.04
CA LYS A 339 -2.48 -9.09 -28.36
C LYS A 339 -2.27 -7.74 -29.00
N GLU A 340 -1.48 -7.73 -30.04
CA GLU A 340 -1.13 -6.53 -30.79
C GLU A 340 -2.25 -6.11 -31.75
N THR A 341 -2.20 -4.88 -32.25
CA THR A 341 -3.21 -4.37 -33.18
C THR A 341 -3.22 -5.08 -34.56
N ASP A 342 -2.12 -5.73 -34.92
CA ASP A 342 -2.04 -6.56 -36.14
C ASP A 342 -2.60 -7.98 -35.94
N GLY A 343 -3.14 -8.27 -34.73
CA GLY A 343 -3.68 -9.57 -34.39
C GLY A 343 -2.64 -10.56 -33.88
N SER A 344 -1.34 -10.25 -33.97
CA SER A 344 -0.30 -11.12 -33.39
C SER A 344 -0.41 -11.18 -31.87
N GLU A 345 -0.15 -12.38 -31.32
CA GLU A 345 -0.20 -12.59 -29.88
C GLU A 345 1.15 -13.07 -29.38
N SER A 346 1.65 -12.43 -28.33
CA SER A 346 2.79 -12.94 -27.57
C SER A 346 2.31 -13.45 -26.22
N HIS A 347 2.84 -14.62 -25.83
CA HIS A 347 2.47 -15.26 -24.58
C HIS A 347 3.71 -15.42 -23.70
N PHE A 348 3.61 -15.06 -22.44
CA PHE A 348 4.63 -15.38 -21.46
C PHE A 348 4.01 -15.70 -20.10
N VAL A 349 4.76 -16.46 -19.32
CA VAL A 349 4.32 -16.88 -18.00
C VAL A 349 5.13 -16.10 -16.96
N VAL A 350 4.45 -15.42 -16.07
CA VAL A 350 5.09 -14.85 -14.88
C VAL A 350 4.92 -15.87 -13.75
N PRO A 351 6.02 -16.52 -13.31
CA PRO A 351 5.92 -17.49 -12.25
C PRO A 351 5.45 -16.81 -10.97
N PHE A 352 4.37 -17.33 -10.44
CA PHE A 352 3.89 -16.97 -9.11
C PHE A 352 4.39 -18.03 -8.12
N ALA A 353 5.71 -18.12 -7.97
CA ALA A 353 6.31 -19.04 -7.04
C ALA A 353 6.70 -18.30 -5.76
N SER A 354 6.36 -18.89 -4.65
CA SER A 354 6.79 -18.41 -3.34
C SER A 354 8.30 -18.60 -3.16
N VAL A 355 8.96 -17.60 -2.62
CA VAL A 355 10.30 -17.64 -2.02
C VAL A 355 10.45 -18.91 -1.14
N PRO A 356 11.65 -19.43 -0.86
CA PRO A 356 11.84 -20.58 0.03
C PRO A 356 10.95 -20.50 1.26
N VAL A 357 10.29 -21.60 1.56
CA VAL A 357 9.30 -21.66 2.66
C VAL A 357 10.05 -21.63 3.98
N LEU A 358 10.32 -20.45 4.48
CA LEU A 358 10.97 -20.26 5.77
C LEU A 358 10.05 -19.54 6.74
N GLN A 359 10.10 -19.99 7.99
CA GLN A 359 9.41 -19.37 9.10
C GLN A 359 10.40 -19.02 10.22
N ARG A 360 10.13 -17.95 10.95
CA ARG A 360 10.86 -17.63 12.18
C ARG A 360 10.60 -18.69 13.25
N GLU A 361 11.56 -18.83 14.14
CA GLU A 361 11.46 -19.77 15.27
C GLU A 361 10.13 -19.60 16.03
N LYS A 362 9.46 -20.73 16.28
CA LYS A 362 8.16 -20.84 16.95
C LYS A 362 6.96 -20.23 16.18
N ASN A 363 7.16 -19.77 14.95
CA ASN A 363 6.06 -19.29 14.12
C ASN A 363 5.46 -20.47 13.34
N LEU A 364 4.13 -20.60 13.41
CA LEU A 364 3.36 -21.62 12.71
C LEU A 364 2.49 -20.94 11.64
N ARG A 365 2.69 -21.35 10.38
CA ARG A 365 1.79 -21.01 9.27
C ARG A 365 1.08 -22.29 8.84
N TYR A 366 -0.22 -22.21 8.67
CA TYR A 366 -1.05 -23.34 8.32
C TYR A 366 -2.18 -22.97 7.38
N SER A 367 -2.69 -23.98 6.67
CA SER A 367 -3.93 -23.87 5.91
C SER A 367 -4.68 -25.18 5.94
N VAL A 368 -6.00 -25.09 6.01
CA VAL A 368 -6.93 -26.22 5.88
C VAL A 368 -8.04 -25.80 4.93
N THR A 369 -8.17 -26.53 3.83
CA THR A 369 -9.20 -26.29 2.79
C THR A 369 -10.03 -27.56 2.64
N ALA A 370 -11.35 -27.41 2.62
CA ALA A 370 -12.29 -28.48 2.34
C ALA A 370 -13.40 -27.97 1.41
N GLY A 371 -13.64 -28.68 0.31
CA GLY A 371 -14.62 -28.24 -0.67
C GLY A 371 -14.73 -29.16 -1.86
N ARG A 372 -15.27 -28.61 -2.93
CA ARG A 372 -15.35 -29.28 -4.24
C ARG A 372 -14.40 -28.56 -5.20
N TYR A 373 -13.72 -29.34 -6.00
CA TYR A 373 -12.90 -28.85 -7.10
C TYR A 373 -13.71 -27.97 -8.05
N ARG A 374 -13.11 -26.90 -8.54
CA ARG A 374 -13.76 -25.94 -9.42
C ARG A 374 -12.90 -25.69 -10.65
N SER A 375 -13.21 -26.33 -11.76
CA SER A 375 -12.63 -26.05 -13.05
C SER A 375 -13.20 -24.80 -13.71
N TYR A 376 -12.45 -24.19 -14.60
CA TYR A 376 -12.94 -23.23 -15.58
C TYR A 376 -13.89 -23.88 -16.58
N ASP A 377 -13.61 -25.14 -16.96
CA ASP A 377 -14.48 -25.96 -17.80
C ASP A 377 -15.67 -26.48 -17.00
N LYS A 378 -16.86 -26.15 -17.46
CA LYS A 378 -18.12 -26.56 -16.83
C LYS A 378 -18.41 -28.05 -16.91
N ASP A 379 -17.77 -28.76 -17.86
CA ASP A 379 -17.93 -30.17 -18.10
C ASP A 379 -17.09 -31.04 -17.16
N VAL A 380 -16.15 -30.44 -16.44
CA VAL A 380 -15.34 -31.13 -15.41
C VAL A 380 -16.18 -31.38 -14.16
N GLU A 381 -16.04 -32.60 -13.61
CA GLU A 381 -16.77 -33.04 -12.42
C GLU A 381 -16.31 -32.26 -11.15
N LYS A 382 -17.27 -31.78 -10.39
CA LYS A 382 -17.05 -31.07 -9.11
C LYS A 382 -16.76 -32.07 -7.98
N THR A 383 -15.60 -32.71 -8.04
CA THR A 383 -15.16 -33.73 -7.08
C THR A 383 -14.82 -33.12 -5.72
N PRO A 384 -15.30 -33.70 -4.60
CA PRO A 384 -14.93 -33.24 -3.27
C PRO A 384 -13.46 -33.54 -2.96
N PHE A 385 -12.79 -32.63 -2.25
CA PHE A 385 -11.44 -32.82 -1.75
C PHE A 385 -11.22 -32.09 -0.42
N ALA A 386 -10.19 -32.49 0.28
CA ALA A 386 -9.63 -31.80 1.44
C ALA A 386 -8.12 -31.68 1.31
N GLN A 387 -7.59 -30.55 1.76
CA GLN A 387 -6.17 -30.24 1.78
C GLN A 387 -5.80 -29.64 3.13
N GLY A 388 -4.66 -30.07 3.69
CA GLY A 388 -4.09 -29.45 4.87
C GLY A 388 -2.59 -29.27 4.69
N SER A 389 -2.07 -28.12 5.11
CA SER A 389 -0.61 -27.87 5.14
C SER A 389 -0.20 -27.14 6.39
N ALA A 390 1.01 -27.37 6.84
CA ALA A 390 1.62 -26.69 7.98
C ALA A 390 3.10 -26.45 7.72
N ILE A 391 3.57 -25.28 8.21
CA ILE A 391 4.95 -24.81 8.09
C ILE A 391 5.35 -24.27 9.46
N TYR A 392 6.39 -24.84 10.06
CA TYR A 392 6.81 -24.48 11.41
C TYR A 392 8.29 -24.12 11.47
N GLY A 393 8.58 -22.97 12.08
CA GLY A 393 9.93 -22.48 12.32
C GLY A 393 10.57 -23.14 13.54
N LEU A 394 11.66 -23.84 13.29
CA LEU A 394 12.49 -24.54 14.28
C LEU A 394 13.68 -23.65 14.70
N PRO A 395 14.33 -23.94 15.84
CA PRO A 395 15.56 -23.25 16.24
C PRO A 395 16.66 -23.30 15.17
N HIS A 396 17.62 -22.36 15.27
CA HIS A 396 18.79 -22.27 14.38
C HIS A 396 18.45 -22.01 12.90
N GLY A 397 17.30 -21.36 12.61
CA GLY A 397 16.91 -21.01 11.24
C GLY A 397 16.41 -22.16 10.38
N PHE A 398 16.10 -23.32 10.99
CA PHE A 398 15.44 -24.41 10.30
C PHE A 398 13.92 -24.16 10.21
N THR A 399 13.33 -24.71 9.16
CA THR A 399 11.87 -24.76 8.97
C THR A 399 11.50 -26.16 8.50
N ALA A 400 10.53 -26.77 9.15
CA ALA A 400 9.91 -28.01 8.69
C ALA A 400 8.52 -27.71 8.13
N TYR A 401 8.15 -28.34 7.04
CA TYR A 401 6.84 -28.18 6.46
C TYR A 401 6.34 -29.46 5.78
N GLY A 402 5.02 -29.54 5.64
CA GLY A 402 4.40 -30.67 4.98
C GLY A 402 2.91 -30.50 4.87
N GLY A 403 2.27 -31.48 4.22
CA GLY A 403 0.84 -31.45 4.02
C GLY A 403 0.29 -32.72 3.41
N VAL A 404 -1.03 -32.76 3.33
CA VAL A 404 -1.80 -33.86 2.73
C VAL A 404 -2.91 -33.31 1.85
N GLN A 405 -3.16 -33.98 0.74
CA GLN A 405 -4.34 -33.77 -0.11
C GLN A 405 -5.07 -35.09 -0.27
N GLN A 406 -6.39 -35.08 -0.15
CA GLN A 406 -7.24 -36.25 -0.25
C GLN A 406 -8.50 -35.97 -1.07
N SER A 407 -8.77 -36.83 -2.03
CA SER A 407 -9.99 -36.87 -2.82
C SER A 407 -10.36 -38.31 -3.14
N SER A 408 -11.52 -38.57 -3.75
CA SER A 408 -11.90 -39.90 -4.24
C SER A 408 -10.94 -40.46 -5.31
N HIS A 409 -10.30 -39.58 -6.10
CA HIS A 409 -9.47 -39.96 -7.23
C HIS A 409 -8.00 -39.58 -7.04
N TYR A 410 -7.66 -38.92 -5.92
CA TYR A 410 -6.31 -38.41 -5.70
C TYR A 410 -5.91 -38.44 -4.22
N GLN A 411 -4.69 -38.82 -3.98
CA GLN A 411 -4.07 -38.75 -2.66
C GLN A 411 -2.62 -38.31 -2.79
N SER A 412 -2.22 -37.33 -2.02
CA SER A 412 -0.82 -36.90 -1.96
C SER A 412 -0.37 -36.55 -0.54
N GLN A 413 0.93 -36.67 -0.33
CA GLN A 413 1.62 -36.30 0.90
C GLN A 413 2.91 -35.58 0.53
N ALA A 414 3.15 -34.44 1.17
CA ALA A 414 4.36 -33.65 0.98
C ALA A 414 5.10 -33.50 2.31
N LEU A 415 6.43 -33.57 2.25
CA LEU A 415 7.32 -33.25 3.36
C LEU A 415 8.50 -32.46 2.85
N GLY A 416 8.90 -31.45 3.60
CA GLY A 416 10.02 -30.58 3.23
C GLY A 416 10.70 -29.97 4.42
N ALA A 417 11.89 -29.48 4.16
CA ALA A 417 12.68 -28.74 5.13
C ALA A 417 13.36 -27.55 4.44
N GLY A 418 13.50 -26.47 5.19
CA GLY A 418 14.21 -25.28 4.75
C GLY A 418 15.19 -24.82 5.81
N LYS A 419 16.18 -24.05 5.40
CA LYS A 419 17.15 -23.44 6.29
C LYS A 419 17.51 -22.04 5.84
N ASN A 420 17.47 -21.12 6.76
CA ASN A 420 18.11 -19.82 6.62
C ASN A 420 19.58 -19.97 7.03
N MET A 421 20.49 -19.77 6.06
CA MET A 421 21.94 -19.92 6.24
C MET A 421 22.61 -18.53 6.45
N GLY A 422 21.84 -17.51 6.81
CA GLY A 422 22.34 -16.14 7.00
C GLY A 422 22.93 -15.58 5.71
N ASP A 423 24.23 -15.28 5.75
CA ASP A 423 24.96 -14.70 4.61
C ASP A 423 25.02 -15.60 3.36
N LEU A 424 24.68 -16.87 3.48
CA LEU A 424 24.59 -17.79 2.35
C LEU A 424 23.19 -17.91 1.76
N GLY A 425 22.22 -17.15 2.30
CA GLY A 425 20.83 -17.10 1.80
C GLY A 425 19.92 -18.14 2.42
N ALA A 426 18.82 -18.42 1.74
CA ALA A 426 17.76 -19.29 2.16
C ALA A 426 17.59 -20.44 1.17
N PHE A 427 17.48 -21.66 1.67
CA PHE A 427 17.34 -22.88 0.88
C PHE A 427 16.17 -23.72 1.40
N SER A 428 15.43 -24.37 0.51
CA SER A 428 14.44 -25.37 0.89
C SER A 428 14.38 -26.51 -0.11
N ILE A 429 14.07 -27.70 0.40
CA ILE A 429 13.86 -28.91 -0.39
C ILE A 429 12.62 -29.64 0.11
N ASP A 430 11.80 -30.13 -0.81
CA ASP A 430 10.64 -30.94 -0.49
C ASP A 430 10.41 -32.08 -1.48
N VAL A 431 9.69 -33.08 -1.01
CA VAL A 431 9.23 -34.20 -1.81
C VAL A 431 7.74 -34.41 -1.62
N THR A 432 7.03 -34.53 -2.73
CA THR A 432 5.61 -34.86 -2.76
C THR A 432 5.43 -36.24 -3.41
N ARG A 433 4.77 -37.15 -2.72
CA ARG A 433 4.32 -38.42 -3.28
C ARG A 433 2.83 -38.33 -3.60
N ALA A 434 2.47 -38.74 -4.81
CA ALA A 434 1.07 -38.70 -5.27
C ALA A 434 0.62 -40.05 -5.84
N ARG A 435 -0.63 -40.33 -5.62
CA ARG A 435 -1.36 -41.41 -6.30
C ARG A 435 -2.57 -40.78 -6.96
N ALA A 436 -2.64 -40.93 -8.27
CA ALA A 436 -3.72 -40.37 -9.12
C ALA A 436 -4.46 -41.49 -9.83
N LEU A 437 -5.77 -41.40 -9.88
CA LEU A 437 -6.63 -42.23 -10.70
C LEU A 437 -7.23 -41.34 -11.78
N LEU A 438 -6.66 -41.36 -12.97
CA LEU A 438 -7.16 -40.61 -14.12
C LEU A 438 -8.38 -41.32 -14.73
N LYS A 439 -9.30 -40.55 -15.30
CA LYS A 439 -10.47 -41.11 -16.00
C LYS A 439 -10.00 -42.05 -17.13
N LYS A 440 -10.62 -43.22 -17.21
CA LYS A 440 -10.33 -44.26 -18.20
C LYS A 440 -8.89 -44.81 -18.17
N GLN A 441 -8.11 -44.58 -17.09
CA GLN A 441 -6.72 -45.07 -16.94
C GLN A 441 -6.56 -45.85 -15.64
N GLN A 442 -5.44 -46.61 -15.56
CA GLN A 442 -5.02 -47.28 -14.32
C GLN A 442 -4.45 -46.24 -13.33
N SER A 443 -4.47 -46.59 -12.05
CA SER A 443 -3.87 -45.78 -11.00
C SER A 443 -2.38 -45.54 -11.28
N SER A 444 -2.01 -44.27 -11.36
CA SER A 444 -0.64 -43.82 -11.50
C SER A 444 -0.03 -43.39 -10.17
N LYS A 445 1.24 -43.62 -9.98
CA LYS A 445 1.99 -43.22 -8.77
C LYS A 445 3.28 -42.53 -9.19
N GLY A 446 3.58 -41.41 -8.51
CA GLY A 446 4.78 -40.66 -8.80
C GLY A 446 5.27 -39.83 -7.64
N GLN A 447 6.40 -39.19 -7.84
CA GLN A 447 7.05 -38.30 -6.88
C GLN A 447 7.46 -37.01 -7.59
N SER A 448 7.32 -35.89 -6.88
CA SER A 448 7.84 -34.60 -7.26
C SER A 448 8.88 -34.14 -6.24
N TRP A 449 10.03 -33.70 -6.71
CA TRP A 449 11.09 -33.12 -5.90
C TRP A 449 11.19 -31.64 -6.27
N ARG A 450 11.23 -30.77 -5.26
CA ARG A 450 11.34 -29.33 -5.46
C ARG A 450 12.47 -28.77 -4.59
N VAL A 451 13.30 -27.96 -5.21
CA VAL A 451 14.40 -27.23 -4.56
C VAL A 451 14.22 -25.75 -4.82
N ARG A 452 14.33 -24.93 -3.80
CA ARG A 452 14.23 -23.46 -3.91
C ARG A 452 15.38 -22.80 -3.15
N TYR A 453 15.91 -21.73 -3.74
CA TYR A 453 16.99 -20.93 -3.17
C TYR A 453 16.67 -19.45 -3.37
N SER A 454 17.00 -18.63 -2.38
CA SER A 454 16.90 -17.17 -2.45
C SER A 454 18.04 -16.54 -1.66
N LYS A 455 18.64 -15.47 -2.21
CA LYS A 455 19.74 -14.76 -1.57
C LYS A 455 19.77 -13.30 -2.05
N ASP A 456 19.92 -12.39 -1.11
CA ASP A 456 20.30 -11.01 -1.33
C ASP A 456 21.78 -10.81 -0.94
N PHE A 457 22.60 -10.44 -1.91
CA PHE A 457 24.01 -10.09 -1.72
C PHE A 457 24.17 -8.57 -1.64
N ALA A 458 23.79 -8.00 -0.49
CA ALA A 458 23.82 -6.56 -0.29
C ALA A 458 25.18 -5.89 -0.63
N GLY A 459 26.29 -6.58 -0.41
CA GLY A 459 27.63 -6.07 -0.72
C GLY A 459 27.96 -5.99 -2.21
N SER A 460 27.35 -6.81 -3.07
CA SER A 460 27.54 -6.81 -4.54
C SER A 460 26.34 -6.24 -5.29
N GLY A 461 25.24 -5.92 -4.60
CA GLY A 461 23.99 -5.48 -5.23
C GLY A 461 23.28 -6.59 -6.03
N THR A 462 23.61 -7.85 -5.78
CA THR A 462 23.02 -9.00 -6.46
C THR A 462 21.88 -9.58 -5.62
N ASN A 463 20.69 -9.68 -6.20
CA ASN A 463 19.54 -10.30 -5.58
C ASN A 463 19.08 -11.50 -6.43
N PHE A 464 19.16 -12.69 -5.85
CA PHE A 464 18.49 -13.88 -6.35
C PHE A 464 17.11 -13.93 -5.70
N SER A 465 16.13 -13.34 -6.33
CA SER A 465 14.77 -13.29 -5.79
C SER A 465 14.11 -14.67 -5.81
N LEU A 466 14.46 -15.50 -6.80
CA LEU A 466 14.02 -16.88 -6.90
C LEU A 466 14.99 -17.72 -7.74
N ALA A 467 15.37 -18.90 -7.23
CA ALA A 467 15.95 -19.96 -8.01
C ALA A 467 15.27 -21.27 -7.62
N GLY A 468 14.54 -21.87 -8.54
CA GLY A 468 13.72 -23.04 -8.30
C GLY A 468 13.99 -24.16 -9.30
N TYR A 469 13.99 -25.36 -8.80
CA TYR A 469 14.03 -26.58 -9.63
C TYR A 469 13.00 -27.58 -9.13
N ARG A 470 12.16 -28.07 -10.05
CA ARG A 470 11.19 -29.13 -9.78
C ARG A 470 11.42 -30.28 -10.75
N TYR A 471 11.50 -31.48 -10.21
CA TYR A 471 11.56 -32.69 -10.98
C TYR A 471 10.40 -33.61 -10.62
N ASN A 472 9.66 -34.07 -11.61
CA ASN A 472 8.57 -35.05 -11.48
C ASN A 472 8.97 -36.38 -12.11
N SER A 473 8.81 -37.45 -11.38
CA SER A 473 8.97 -38.81 -11.95
C SER A 473 7.83 -39.12 -12.93
N LYS A 474 8.05 -40.02 -13.85
CA LYS A 474 7.02 -40.52 -14.74
C LYS A 474 5.86 -41.12 -13.91
N GLY A 475 4.66 -40.66 -14.22
CA GLY A 475 3.43 -41.06 -13.46
C GLY A 475 3.09 -40.15 -12.29
N PHE A 476 3.80 -39.04 -12.08
CA PHE A 476 3.37 -37.99 -11.17
C PHE A 476 2.36 -37.10 -11.86
N TYR A 477 1.21 -36.91 -11.23
CA TYR A 477 0.15 -35.96 -11.59
C TYR A 477 -0.19 -35.11 -10.38
N THR A 478 -0.58 -33.89 -10.60
CA THR A 478 -1.13 -33.00 -9.55
C THR A 478 -2.59 -33.34 -9.27
N LEU A 479 -3.15 -32.75 -8.22
CA LEU A 479 -4.59 -32.85 -7.96
C LEU A 479 -5.36 -32.23 -9.11
N ASP A 480 -4.94 -31.06 -9.61
CA ASP A 480 -5.53 -30.36 -10.73
C ASP A 480 -5.56 -31.21 -12.00
N ASP A 481 -4.39 -31.75 -12.44
CA ASP A 481 -4.31 -32.69 -13.59
C ASP A 481 -5.29 -33.86 -13.45
N THR A 482 -5.42 -34.36 -12.23
CA THR A 482 -6.30 -35.53 -11.98
C THR A 482 -7.77 -35.14 -12.08
N MET A 483 -8.17 -34.00 -11.50
CA MET A 483 -9.56 -33.55 -11.52
C MET A 483 -9.99 -33.15 -12.94
N GLU A 484 -9.13 -32.44 -13.68
CA GLU A 484 -9.39 -32.04 -15.07
C GLU A 484 -9.62 -33.26 -15.99
N SER A 485 -9.01 -34.40 -15.66
CA SER A 485 -9.27 -35.65 -16.41
C SER A 485 -10.72 -36.11 -16.36
N TYR A 486 -11.51 -35.69 -15.36
CA TYR A 486 -12.93 -36.10 -15.19
C TYR A 486 -13.89 -35.12 -15.90
N THR A 487 -13.52 -34.69 -17.11
CA THR A 487 -14.43 -33.95 -17.98
C THR A 487 -15.47 -34.87 -18.64
N ARG A 488 -16.63 -34.32 -19.01
CA ARG A 488 -17.66 -35.01 -19.77
C ARG A 488 -17.44 -34.96 -21.28
N ALA A 489 -16.57 -34.07 -21.72
CA ALA A 489 -16.18 -33.95 -23.14
C ALA A 489 -15.62 -35.27 -23.65
N ASP A 490 -15.98 -35.63 -24.89
CA ASP A 490 -15.59 -36.91 -25.49
C ASP A 490 -14.15 -36.87 -26.04
N ASP A 491 -13.64 -35.72 -26.35
CA ASP A 491 -12.33 -35.46 -26.95
C ASP A 491 -11.19 -35.23 -25.94
N TRP A 492 -11.41 -35.63 -24.66
CA TRP A 492 -10.41 -35.46 -23.63
C TRP A 492 -9.10 -36.18 -23.95
N SER A 493 -8.00 -35.45 -23.98
CA SER A 493 -6.64 -35.94 -24.06
C SER A 493 -5.98 -35.94 -22.66
N ALA A 494 -5.12 -36.96 -22.41
CA ALA A 494 -4.40 -37.01 -21.14
C ALA A 494 -3.50 -35.77 -20.94
N PRO A 495 -3.48 -35.16 -19.74
CA PRO A 495 -2.63 -34.03 -19.48
C PRO A 495 -1.17 -34.40 -19.71
N GLN A 496 -0.42 -33.47 -20.27
CA GLN A 496 0.99 -33.67 -20.54
C GLN A 496 1.77 -33.75 -19.22
N GLN A 497 2.51 -34.81 -19.03
CA GLN A 497 3.29 -35.02 -17.84
C GLN A 497 4.54 -34.13 -17.84
N ARG A 498 4.54 -33.06 -17.02
CA ARG A 498 5.73 -32.23 -16.78
C ARG A 498 6.84 -33.07 -16.14
N ARG A 499 8.02 -33.08 -16.74
CA ARG A 499 9.20 -33.77 -16.25
C ARG A 499 10.02 -32.90 -15.31
N ALA A 500 10.39 -31.71 -15.77
CA ALA A 500 11.15 -30.79 -14.96
C ALA A 500 10.78 -29.34 -15.25
N ARG A 501 10.84 -28.49 -14.23
CA ARG A 501 10.74 -27.05 -14.33
C ARG A 501 11.93 -26.41 -13.63
N THR A 502 12.61 -25.53 -14.32
CA THR A 502 13.68 -24.69 -13.76
C THR A 502 13.24 -23.24 -13.90
N GLU A 503 13.35 -22.48 -12.83
CA GLU A 503 13.02 -21.07 -12.82
C GLU A 503 14.11 -20.30 -12.08
N ALA A 504 14.42 -19.09 -12.53
CA ALA A 504 15.37 -18.19 -11.89
C ALA A 504 15.03 -16.74 -12.17
N THR A 505 15.12 -15.91 -11.16
CA THR A 505 15.08 -14.45 -11.29
C THR A 505 16.26 -13.88 -10.53
N ILE A 506 17.08 -13.10 -11.23
CA ILE A 506 18.31 -12.51 -10.70
C ILE A 506 18.25 -11.02 -11.02
N ASP A 507 18.35 -10.20 -10.01
CA ASP A 507 18.46 -8.75 -10.12
C ASP A 507 19.86 -8.34 -9.66
N GLN A 508 20.60 -7.69 -10.52
CA GLN A 508 21.94 -7.17 -10.25
C GLN A 508 21.91 -5.65 -10.33
N THR A 509 22.06 -4.98 -9.19
CA THR A 509 22.39 -3.57 -9.16
C THR A 509 23.89 -3.41 -9.46
N LEU A 510 24.21 -2.64 -10.48
CA LEU A 510 25.58 -2.33 -10.87
C LEU A 510 26.14 -1.19 -10.01
N PRO A 511 27.47 -0.94 -10.02
CA PRO A 511 28.05 0.19 -9.30
C PRO A 511 27.36 1.52 -9.63
N GLU A 512 27.50 2.50 -8.75
CA GLU A 512 26.84 3.80 -8.86
C GLU A 512 26.96 4.40 -10.27
N GLY A 513 25.82 4.78 -10.85
CA GLY A 513 25.68 5.32 -12.19
C GLY A 513 25.61 4.30 -13.34
N TRP A 514 25.73 2.99 -13.07
CA TRP A 514 25.69 1.95 -14.10
C TRP A 514 24.34 1.20 -14.19
N GLY A 515 23.38 1.53 -13.32
CA GLY A 515 22.04 0.98 -13.38
C GLY A 515 21.89 -0.45 -12.85
N SER A 516 20.99 -1.23 -13.46
CA SER A 516 20.67 -2.60 -13.04
C SER A 516 20.45 -3.55 -14.22
N VAL A 517 20.72 -4.82 -13.98
CA VAL A 517 20.44 -5.93 -14.90
C VAL A 517 19.50 -6.90 -14.20
N THR A 518 18.40 -7.26 -14.88
CA THR A 518 17.47 -8.30 -14.42
C THR A 518 17.49 -9.46 -15.42
N LEU A 519 17.63 -10.67 -14.90
CA LEU A 519 17.52 -11.93 -15.64
C LEU A 519 16.34 -12.71 -15.09
N SER A 520 15.40 -13.11 -15.96
CA SER A 520 14.30 -14.02 -15.62
C SER A 520 14.29 -15.18 -16.59
N MET A 521 14.20 -16.41 -16.07
CA MET A 521 14.21 -17.62 -16.87
C MET A 521 13.20 -18.63 -16.32
N VAL A 522 12.42 -19.23 -17.20
CA VAL A 522 11.60 -20.42 -16.94
C VAL A 522 11.85 -21.43 -18.05
N LYS A 523 12.16 -22.67 -17.67
CA LYS A 523 12.30 -23.78 -18.59
C LYS A 523 11.51 -24.99 -18.10
N GLU A 524 10.61 -25.49 -18.93
CA GLU A 524 9.85 -26.71 -18.67
C GLU A 524 10.16 -27.79 -19.70
N THR A 525 10.20 -29.04 -19.26
CA THR A 525 10.35 -30.22 -20.09
C THR A 525 9.28 -31.25 -19.71
N TYR A 526 8.89 -32.08 -20.69
CA TYR A 526 7.82 -33.06 -20.54
C TYR A 526 8.33 -34.48 -20.81
N TRP A 527 7.59 -35.50 -20.30
CA TRP A 527 7.99 -36.91 -20.45
C TRP A 527 7.61 -37.48 -21.82
N SER A 528 6.55 -37.02 -22.41
CA SER A 528 5.89 -37.69 -23.53
C SER A 528 6.35 -37.27 -24.90
N GLN A 529 7.08 -36.14 -25.04
CA GLN A 529 7.48 -35.60 -26.36
C GLN A 529 8.74 -34.71 -26.26
N SER A 530 9.29 -34.35 -27.45
CA SER A 530 10.30 -33.30 -27.62
C SER A 530 9.84 -31.89 -27.29
N GLN A 531 8.68 -31.75 -26.64
CA GLN A 531 8.11 -30.47 -26.26
C GLN A 531 8.89 -29.85 -25.10
N ASN A 532 9.27 -28.60 -25.27
CA ASN A 532 9.95 -27.83 -24.25
C ASN A 532 9.39 -26.41 -24.29
N MET A 533 9.10 -25.85 -23.14
CA MET A 533 8.84 -24.45 -22.98
C MET A 533 10.08 -23.77 -22.41
N THR A 534 10.55 -22.72 -23.05
CA THR A 534 11.65 -21.91 -22.54
C THR A 534 11.27 -20.45 -22.69
N SER A 535 11.26 -19.72 -21.58
CA SER A 535 11.12 -18.26 -21.54
C SER A 535 12.36 -17.70 -20.86
N LEU A 536 13.08 -16.84 -21.53
CA LEU A 536 14.25 -16.14 -21.03
C LEU A 536 14.07 -14.65 -21.29
N SER A 537 14.24 -13.83 -20.29
CA SER A 537 14.22 -12.37 -20.40
C SER A 537 15.43 -11.78 -19.69
N VAL A 538 16.16 -10.92 -20.38
CA VAL A 538 17.27 -10.14 -19.85
C VAL A 538 16.96 -8.68 -20.10
N SER A 539 17.01 -7.87 -19.05
CA SER A 539 16.81 -6.44 -19.17
C SER A 539 17.91 -5.67 -18.45
N TYR A 540 18.35 -4.59 -19.07
CA TYR A 540 19.26 -3.62 -18.48
C TYR A 540 18.56 -2.26 -18.40
N ASN A 541 18.59 -1.63 -17.23
CA ASN A 541 17.97 -0.34 -16.99
C ASN A 541 18.97 0.61 -16.36
N ASN A 542 19.01 1.85 -16.87
CA ASN A 542 19.83 2.89 -16.28
C ASN A 542 19.20 4.27 -16.49
N SER A 543 19.65 5.25 -15.70
CA SER A 543 19.33 6.67 -15.86
C SER A 543 20.60 7.50 -15.78
N TRP A 544 20.78 8.39 -16.76
CA TRP A 544 21.92 9.27 -16.84
C TRP A 544 21.47 10.71 -17.12
N HIS A 545 21.78 11.63 -16.19
CA HIS A 545 21.35 13.03 -16.29
C HIS A 545 19.86 13.23 -16.56
N GLY A 546 19.01 12.39 -15.96
CA GLY A 546 17.57 12.42 -16.14
C GLY A 546 17.07 11.66 -17.38
N VAL A 547 17.94 11.27 -18.30
CA VAL A 547 17.58 10.40 -19.42
C VAL A 547 17.55 8.96 -18.94
N SER A 548 16.37 8.32 -19.01
CA SER A 548 16.21 6.91 -18.68
C SER A 548 16.30 6.07 -19.96
N TYR A 549 17.01 4.95 -19.89
CA TYR A 549 17.07 4.00 -21.00
C TYR A 549 17.05 2.57 -20.49
N SER A 550 16.36 1.73 -21.25
CA SER A 550 16.26 0.31 -21.01
C SER A 550 16.54 -0.49 -22.28
N LEU A 551 17.23 -1.58 -22.09
CA LEU A 551 17.54 -2.55 -23.12
C LEU A 551 17.02 -3.89 -22.66
N SER A 552 16.22 -4.58 -23.48
CA SER A 552 15.73 -5.90 -23.13
C SER A 552 15.85 -6.88 -24.30
N TYR A 553 16.11 -8.11 -23.96
CA TYR A 553 16.08 -9.25 -24.87
C TYR A 553 15.23 -10.34 -24.25
N SER A 554 14.25 -10.83 -25.00
CA SER A 554 13.44 -11.98 -24.59
C SER A 554 13.47 -13.07 -25.67
N LEU A 555 13.52 -14.30 -25.18
CA LEU A 555 13.45 -15.52 -25.98
C LEU A 555 12.29 -16.35 -25.42
N ASN A 556 11.27 -16.55 -26.23
CA ASN A 556 10.17 -17.44 -25.91
C ASN A 556 10.17 -18.59 -26.96
N LYS A 557 10.41 -19.77 -26.46
CA LYS A 557 10.34 -20.98 -27.24
C LYS A 557 9.25 -21.88 -26.66
N ASN A 558 8.17 -22.03 -27.40
CA ASN A 558 7.13 -22.97 -27.06
C ASN A 558 6.96 -23.97 -28.23
N THR A 559 7.39 -25.20 -28.02
CA THR A 559 7.23 -26.26 -29.03
C THR A 559 5.86 -26.92 -28.94
N HIS A 560 4.92 -26.34 -28.20
CA HIS A 560 3.62 -26.93 -27.91
C HIS A 560 2.50 -26.46 -28.84
N ASP A 561 2.63 -25.25 -29.38
CA ASP A 561 1.63 -24.73 -30.30
C ASP A 561 2.04 -25.10 -31.74
N SER A 562 1.29 -25.95 -32.37
CA SER A 562 1.19 -26.01 -33.79
C SER A 562 0.04 -25.09 -34.23
N ASP A 563 0.26 -24.31 -35.27
CA ASP A 563 -0.82 -23.59 -35.92
C ASP A 563 -1.89 -24.56 -36.49
N GLU A 564 -3.03 -24.06 -36.93
CA GLU A 564 -4.10 -24.87 -37.50
C GLU A 564 -3.63 -25.69 -38.73
N ASP A 565 -2.52 -25.33 -39.34
CA ASP A 565 -1.87 -26.03 -40.46
C ASP A 565 -0.81 -27.06 -40.01
N GLY A 566 -0.57 -27.24 -38.71
CA GLY A 566 0.35 -28.22 -38.12
C GLY A 566 1.83 -27.83 -38.17
N ASN A 567 2.15 -26.55 -38.44
CA ASN A 567 3.53 -26.08 -38.38
C ASN A 567 3.96 -25.80 -36.93
N GLU A 568 5.18 -26.23 -36.56
CA GLU A 568 5.74 -25.88 -35.25
C GLU A 568 5.81 -24.35 -35.06
N VAL A 569 5.19 -23.83 -33.98
CA VAL A 569 5.33 -22.42 -33.63
C VAL A 569 6.80 -22.12 -33.33
N THR A 570 7.37 -21.30 -34.19
CA THR A 570 8.79 -20.97 -34.20
C THR A 570 9.16 -20.06 -33.00
N ASN A 571 10.42 -20.16 -32.59
CA ASN A 571 11.01 -19.31 -31.56
C ASN A 571 10.68 -17.83 -31.81
N ASP A 572 10.16 -17.16 -30.78
CA ASP A 572 10.00 -15.72 -30.76
C ASP A 572 11.15 -15.08 -29.99
N ASN A 573 11.99 -14.36 -30.74
CA ASN A 573 13.10 -13.59 -30.17
C ASN A 573 12.75 -12.13 -30.30
N GLN A 574 12.79 -11.42 -29.19
CA GLN A 574 12.49 -10.00 -29.18
C GLN A 574 13.65 -9.22 -28.56
N PHE A 575 14.05 -8.20 -29.27
CA PHE A 575 14.99 -7.20 -28.77
C PHE A 575 14.28 -5.86 -28.67
N SER A 576 14.39 -5.18 -27.52
CA SER A 576 13.77 -3.88 -27.32
C SER A 576 14.76 -2.89 -26.73
N LEU A 577 14.71 -1.66 -27.24
CA LEU A 577 15.39 -0.50 -26.70
C LEU A 577 14.36 0.59 -26.41
N SER A 578 14.33 1.11 -25.20
CA SER A 578 13.49 2.25 -24.81
C SER A 578 14.37 3.36 -24.27
N VAL A 579 14.14 4.59 -24.70
CA VAL A 579 14.84 5.79 -24.25
C VAL A 579 13.79 6.84 -23.89
N SER A 580 13.90 7.46 -22.73
CA SER A 580 13.01 8.53 -22.25
C SER A 580 13.85 9.73 -21.84
N VAL A 581 13.57 10.87 -22.46
CA VAL A 581 14.30 12.13 -22.27
C VAL A 581 13.36 13.15 -21.64
N PRO A 582 13.64 13.67 -20.43
CA PRO A 582 12.79 14.69 -19.82
C PRO A 582 12.89 16.01 -20.58
N LEU A 583 11.77 16.63 -20.81
CA LEU A 583 11.64 17.91 -21.51
C LEU A 583 11.27 19.07 -20.56
N ASP A 584 11.44 18.92 -19.27
CA ASP A 584 11.00 19.88 -18.23
C ASP A 584 11.46 21.32 -18.46
N ARG A 585 12.57 21.51 -19.18
CA ARG A 585 13.07 22.85 -19.54
C ARG A 585 12.17 23.58 -20.56
N TRP A 586 11.38 22.86 -21.33
CA TRP A 586 10.55 23.40 -22.42
C TRP A 586 9.07 23.16 -22.18
N MET A 587 8.73 22.01 -21.65
CA MET A 587 7.36 21.57 -21.37
C MET A 587 7.30 20.90 -19.99
N HIS A 588 6.57 21.49 -19.08
CA HIS A 588 6.42 20.98 -17.72
C HIS A 588 5.89 19.53 -17.71
N ASN A 589 6.48 18.67 -16.87
CA ASN A 589 6.09 17.26 -16.70
C ASN A 589 5.92 16.51 -18.03
N THR A 590 6.86 16.68 -18.97
CA THR A 590 6.80 16.08 -20.30
C THR A 590 8.10 15.33 -20.61
N TRP A 591 7.97 14.20 -21.28
CA TRP A 591 9.07 13.34 -21.74
C TRP A 591 8.94 13.05 -23.23
N ALA A 592 10.06 13.06 -23.93
CA ALA A 592 10.15 12.47 -25.26
C ALA A 592 10.59 11.01 -25.11
N THR A 593 9.94 10.12 -25.82
CA THR A 593 10.23 8.68 -25.78
C THR A 593 10.60 8.17 -27.16
N TYR A 594 11.56 7.26 -27.21
CA TYR A 594 11.90 6.47 -28.38
C TYR A 594 11.94 5.00 -27.99
N ASN A 595 11.18 4.18 -28.71
CA ASN A 595 11.13 2.73 -28.51
C ASN A 595 11.44 2.04 -29.82
N LEU A 596 12.38 1.09 -29.78
CA LEU A 596 12.69 0.19 -30.89
C LEU A 596 12.43 -1.24 -30.44
N ASN A 597 11.63 -1.96 -31.20
CA ASN A 597 11.37 -3.37 -31.00
C ASN A 597 11.72 -4.13 -32.30
N ASN A 598 12.51 -5.19 -32.13
CA ASN A 598 12.85 -6.09 -33.20
C ASN A 598 12.41 -7.51 -32.84
N THR A 599 11.56 -8.09 -33.66
CA THR A 599 11.06 -9.47 -33.53
C THR A 599 11.43 -10.27 -34.78
N LYS A 600 11.09 -11.54 -34.80
CA LYS A 600 11.20 -12.38 -36.02
C LYS A 600 10.40 -11.82 -37.20
N ASP A 601 9.29 -11.11 -36.93
CA ASP A 601 8.38 -10.61 -37.97
C ASP A 601 8.79 -9.23 -38.46
N GLY A 602 9.69 -8.53 -37.78
CA GLY A 602 10.22 -7.24 -38.22
C GLY A 602 10.61 -6.29 -37.11
N THR A 603 10.92 -5.06 -37.53
CA THR A 603 11.34 -4.00 -36.63
C THR A 603 10.28 -2.91 -36.58
N THR A 604 9.90 -2.52 -35.36
CA THR A 604 9.05 -1.35 -35.12
C THR A 604 9.82 -0.29 -34.37
N GLN A 605 9.66 0.96 -34.74
CA GLN A 605 10.26 2.11 -34.08
C GLN A 605 9.14 3.10 -33.77
N ASN A 606 9.08 3.53 -32.51
CA ASN A 606 8.07 4.48 -32.06
C ASN A 606 8.75 5.70 -31.45
N ILE A 607 8.34 6.88 -31.86
CA ILE A 607 8.73 8.15 -31.27
C ILE A 607 7.48 8.77 -30.65
N GLY A 608 7.56 9.23 -29.42
CA GLY A 608 6.40 9.79 -28.74
C GLY A 608 6.74 10.92 -27.78
N LEU A 609 5.69 11.62 -27.41
CA LEU A 609 5.67 12.56 -26.31
C LEU A 609 4.63 12.08 -25.31
N ASN A 610 4.97 12.07 -24.06
CA ASN A 610 4.05 11.77 -22.97
C ASN A 610 4.27 12.70 -21.80
N GLY A 611 3.24 12.94 -21.03
CA GLY A 611 3.34 13.81 -19.89
C GLY A 611 2.09 13.83 -19.04
N THR A 612 2.15 14.68 -18.01
CA THR A 612 0.99 15.01 -17.19
C THR A 612 0.54 16.43 -17.46
N ALA A 613 -0.73 16.70 -17.23
CA ALA A 613 -1.33 18.01 -17.43
C ALA A 613 -2.41 18.28 -16.36
N LEU A 614 -2.94 19.50 -16.36
CA LEU A 614 -3.87 20.07 -15.40
C LEU A 614 -3.21 20.39 -14.05
N LYS A 615 -3.97 21.09 -13.18
CA LYS A 615 -3.45 21.65 -11.91
C LYS A 615 -2.89 20.61 -10.96
N GLU A 616 -3.42 19.39 -10.99
CA GLU A 616 -3.06 18.28 -10.09
C GLU A 616 -2.30 17.16 -10.78
N ASP A 617 -1.79 17.40 -11.98
CA ASP A 617 -1.16 16.37 -12.79
C ASP A 617 -2.03 15.11 -13.00
N ASN A 618 -3.35 15.28 -12.93
CA ASN A 618 -4.33 14.21 -12.96
C ASN A 618 -4.80 13.82 -14.37
N LEU A 619 -4.28 14.46 -15.42
CA LEU A 619 -4.43 14.05 -16.81
C LEU A 619 -3.10 13.53 -17.34
N ASN A 620 -3.00 12.23 -17.58
CA ASN A 620 -1.90 11.62 -18.32
C ASN A 620 -2.22 11.64 -19.81
N TRP A 621 -1.27 12.00 -20.64
CA TRP A 621 -1.43 12.00 -22.10
C TRP A 621 -0.20 11.42 -22.80
N ASN A 622 -0.43 10.80 -23.95
CA ASN A 622 0.60 10.24 -24.81
C ASN A 622 0.24 10.44 -26.28
N ILE A 623 1.20 10.88 -27.06
CA ILE A 623 1.12 11.01 -28.52
C ILE A 623 2.30 10.26 -29.10
N GLN A 624 2.08 9.36 -30.04
CA GLN A 624 3.12 8.49 -30.57
C GLN A 624 2.94 8.26 -32.07
N GLU A 625 4.07 8.25 -32.78
CA GLU A 625 4.19 7.87 -34.17
C GLU A 625 5.08 6.62 -34.30
N GLY A 626 4.59 5.60 -34.95
CA GLY A 626 5.26 4.32 -35.16
C GLY A 626 5.62 4.08 -36.60
N LEU A 627 6.78 3.49 -36.82
CA LEU A 627 7.29 3.03 -38.11
C LEU A 627 7.54 1.53 -38.02
N SER A 628 6.91 0.75 -38.88
CA SER A 628 7.09 -0.70 -38.95
C SER A 628 7.74 -1.12 -40.28
N SER A 629 8.74 -2.00 -40.17
CA SER A 629 9.34 -2.63 -41.37
C SER A 629 8.48 -3.76 -41.91
N THR A 630 7.46 -4.19 -41.18
CA THR A 630 6.47 -5.18 -41.60
C THR A 630 5.32 -4.50 -42.33
N GLY A 631 4.44 -5.28 -42.92
CA GLY A 631 3.34 -4.81 -43.78
C GLY A 631 2.37 -3.78 -43.13
N SER A 632 2.41 -3.59 -41.80
CA SER A 632 1.55 -2.64 -41.04
C SER A 632 1.84 -1.15 -41.34
N GLY A 633 3.06 -0.83 -41.83
CA GLY A 633 3.43 0.53 -42.22
C GLY A 633 3.55 1.49 -41.03
N ASN A 634 3.15 2.74 -41.25
CA ASN A 634 3.17 3.75 -40.16
C ASN A 634 1.92 3.63 -39.31
N SER A 635 2.11 3.93 -38.02
CA SER A 635 1.00 4.00 -37.04
C SER A 635 1.08 5.28 -36.23
N THR A 636 -0.05 5.87 -35.96
CA THR A 636 -0.17 7.05 -35.07
C THR A 636 -1.13 6.71 -33.94
N SER A 637 -0.79 7.10 -32.72
CA SER A 637 -1.69 6.94 -31.58
C SER A 637 -1.69 8.16 -30.66
N ILE A 638 -2.86 8.46 -30.12
CA ILE A 638 -3.09 9.50 -29.11
C ILE A 638 -3.92 8.88 -28.02
N ASN A 639 -3.45 8.98 -26.78
CA ASN A 639 -4.14 8.46 -25.61
C ASN A 639 -4.17 9.52 -24.50
N ALA A 640 -5.25 9.53 -23.76
CA ALA A 640 -5.44 10.37 -22.57
C ALA A 640 -6.13 9.58 -21.47
N ASP A 641 -5.68 9.77 -20.23
CA ASP A 641 -6.23 9.16 -19.04
C ASP A 641 -6.42 10.22 -17.96
N TYR A 642 -7.66 10.43 -17.55
CA TYR A 642 -8.04 11.45 -16.60
C TYR A 642 -8.51 10.84 -15.27
N LYS A 643 -7.83 11.16 -14.17
CA LYS A 643 -8.16 10.74 -12.81
C LYS A 643 -8.98 11.82 -12.12
N ALA A 644 -10.28 11.59 -12.05
CA ALA A 644 -11.20 12.46 -11.32
C ALA A 644 -11.52 11.87 -9.94
N THR A 645 -12.07 12.67 -9.06
CA THR A 645 -12.55 12.28 -7.73
C THR A 645 -13.55 11.11 -7.77
N TYR A 646 -14.40 11.07 -8.77
CA TYR A 646 -15.50 10.13 -8.88
C TYR A 646 -15.21 8.91 -9.78
N GLY A 647 -13.99 8.83 -10.30
CA GLY A 647 -13.53 7.74 -11.15
C GLY A 647 -12.45 8.18 -12.14
N GLU A 648 -12.06 7.28 -13.02
CA GLU A 648 -11.04 7.49 -14.04
C GLU A 648 -11.65 7.25 -15.42
N VAL A 649 -11.29 8.09 -16.37
CA VAL A 649 -11.74 8.00 -17.76
C VAL A 649 -10.52 7.96 -18.66
N SER A 650 -10.45 6.96 -19.52
CA SER A 650 -9.42 6.88 -20.55
C SER A 650 -10.03 6.93 -21.96
N ALA A 651 -9.36 7.57 -22.88
CA ALA A 651 -9.72 7.60 -24.30
C ALA A 651 -8.46 7.54 -25.16
N GLY A 652 -8.52 6.80 -26.26
CA GLY A 652 -7.41 6.68 -27.17
C GLY A 652 -7.88 6.44 -28.60
N VAL A 653 -7.15 7.01 -29.54
CA VAL A 653 -7.32 6.76 -30.97
C VAL A 653 -6.00 6.27 -31.52
N SER A 654 -6.02 5.18 -32.24
CA SER A 654 -4.87 4.69 -33.00
C SER A 654 -5.26 4.42 -34.46
N GLN A 655 -4.32 4.62 -35.35
CA GLN A 655 -4.50 4.38 -36.74
C GLN A 655 -3.23 3.77 -37.34
N ASP A 656 -3.39 2.72 -38.11
CA ASP A 656 -2.33 2.13 -38.91
C ASP A 656 -2.82 1.92 -40.36
N LYS A 657 -2.11 1.14 -41.15
CA LYS A 657 -2.46 0.82 -42.54
C LYS A 657 -3.76 0.03 -42.65
N TYR A 658 -4.05 -0.83 -41.68
CA TYR A 658 -5.13 -1.80 -41.74
C TYR A 658 -6.41 -1.30 -41.07
N GLN A 659 -6.26 -0.60 -39.96
CA GLN A 659 -7.41 -0.21 -39.14
C GLN A 659 -7.23 1.14 -38.44
N GLN A 660 -8.35 1.71 -38.05
CA GLN A 660 -8.45 2.81 -37.12
C GLN A 660 -9.22 2.34 -35.89
N THR A 661 -8.61 2.47 -34.70
CA THR A 661 -9.21 1.97 -33.47
C THR A 661 -9.47 3.12 -32.50
N LEU A 662 -10.69 3.18 -31.98
CA LEU A 662 -11.09 4.04 -30.87
C LEU A 662 -11.20 3.16 -29.63
N ASN A 663 -10.49 3.55 -28.55
CA ASN A 663 -10.57 2.92 -27.23
C ASN A 663 -11.17 3.90 -26.24
N VAL A 664 -12.10 3.44 -25.42
CA VAL A 664 -12.66 4.21 -24.31
C VAL A 664 -12.70 3.32 -23.06
N GLY A 665 -12.21 3.86 -21.96
CA GLY A 665 -12.23 3.20 -20.64
C GLY A 665 -12.93 4.07 -19.61
N LEU A 666 -13.65 3.42 -18.72
CA LEU A 666 -14.25 4.03 -17.52
C LEU A 666 -14.06 3.09 -16.36
N GLN A 667 -13.47 3.58 -15.28
CA GLN A 667 -13.30 2.79 -14.06
C GLN A 667 -13.52 3.63 -12.80
N GLY A 668 -13.99 2.99 -11.74
CA GLY A 668 -14.25 3.67 -10.49
C GLY A 668 -14.85 2.79 -9.44
N GLY A 669 -15.15 3.41 -8.31
CA GLY A 669 -15.72 2.79 -7.13
C GLY A 669 -16.99 3.49 -6.66
N VAL A 670 -17.87 2.72 -6.04
CA VAL A 670 -19.08 3.19 -5.37
C VAL A 670 -19.08 2.61 -3.96
N VAL A 671 -19.22 3.48 -2.96
CA VAL A 671 -19.31 3.09 -1.55
C VAL A 671 -20.66 3.57 -1.01
N ALA A 672 -21.56 2.63 -0.73
CA ALA A 672 -22.85 2.89 -0.09
C ALA A 672 -22.71 2.68 1.43
N HIS A 673 -23.00 3.70 2.21
CA HIS A 673 -22.85 3.72 3.67
C HIS A 673 -24.03 4.41 4.35
N ALA A 674 -24.11 4.39 5.67
CA ALA A 674 -25.25 4.91 6.43
C ALA A 674 -25.61 6.39 6.12
N ASN A 675 -24.66 7.19 5.62
CA ASN A 675 -24.86 8.60 5.29
C ASN A 675 -25.04 8.84 3.78
N GLY A 676 -25.25 7.80 2.96
CA GLY A 676 -25.50 7.90 1.52
C GLY A 676 -24.51 7.15 0.67
N ILE A 677 -24.32 7.61 -0.57
CA ILE A 677 -23.43 6.99 -1.56
C ILE A 677 -22.28 7.96 -1.86
N THR A 678 -21.05 7.46 -1.83
CA THR A 678 -19.85 8.21 -2.23
C THR A 678 -19.20 7.51 -3.43
N LEU A 679 -18.97 8.27 -4.51
CA LEU A 679 -18.24 7.80 -5.69
C LEU A 679 -16.74 7.97 -5.46
N SER A 680 -15.93 7.18 -6.13
CA SER A 680 -14.49 7.12 -5.93
C SER A 680 -13.75 6.67 -7.19
N GLN A 681 -12.46 6.92 -7.22
CA GLN A 681 -11.52 6.17 -8.05
C GLN A 681 -11.60 4.67 -7.76
N PRO A 682 -11.00 3.79 -8.59
CA PRO A 682 -11.04 2.34 -8.37
C PRO A 682 -10.64 1.95 -6.95
N LEU A 683 -11.49 1.14 -6.30
CA LEU A 683 -11.29 0.73 -4.92
C LEU A 683 -10.25 -0.39 -4.81
N GLY A 684 -9.34 -0.25 -3.88
CA GLY A 684 -8.50 -1.35 -3.40
C GLY A 684 -9.28 -2.35 -2.53
N GLU A 685 -8.56 -3.28 -1.95
CA GLU A 685 -9.15 -4.29 -1.06
C GLU A 685 -9.66 -3.66 0.25
N THR A 686 -8.85 -2.75 0.81
CA THR A 686 -9.12 -2.06 2.08
C THR A 686 -9.09 -0.55 1.82
N ILE A 687 -10.10 0.16 2.28
CA ILE A 687 -10.32 1.58 1.94
C ILE A 687 -10.69 2.40 3.18
N ALA A 688 -10.49 3.71 3.09
CA ALA A 688 -10.94 4.64 4.13
C ALA A 688 -12.00 5.60 3.58
N LEU A 689 -13.14 5.69 4.26
CA LEU A 689 -14.17 6.69 4.01
C LEU A 689 -13.86 7.93 4.86
N VAL A 690 -13.52 9.02 4.20
CA VAL A 690 -13.34 10.32 4.84
C VAL A 690 -14.70 10.96 5.08
N LYS A 691 -14.87 11.50 6.28
CA LYS A 691 -16.03 12.30 6.68
C LYS A 691 -15.56 13.63 7.25
N ALA A 692 -15.71 14.69 6.50
CA ALA A 692 -15.38 16.07 6.85
C ALA A 692 -16.53 17.00 6.43
N PRO A 693 -17.64 17.05 7.18
CA PRO A 693 -18.84 17.79 6.78
C PRO A 693 -18.53 19.28 6.54
N GLY A 694 -19.03 19.83 5.43
CA GLY A 694 -18.85 21.25 5.08
C GLY A 694 -17.49 21.59 4.44
N THR A 695 -16.65 20.60 4.14
CA THR A 695 -15.35 20.83 3.47
C THR A 695 -15.40 20.39 2.00
N HIS A 696 -16.37 20.87 1.25
CA HIS A 696 -16.47 20.58 -0.19
C HIS A 696 -15.20 20.98 -0.94
N GLY A 697 -14.70 20.11 -1.82
CA GLY A 697 -13.52 20.36 -2.65
C GLY A 697 -12.18 20.32 -1.89
N THR A 698 -12.18 19.81 -0.66
CA THR A 698 -10.93 19.65 0.12
C THR A 698 -10.18 18.41 -0.32
N HIS A 699 -8.92 18.59 -0.69
CA HIS A 699 -8.06 17.52 -1.16
C HIS A 699 -7.55 16.63 -0.03
N ILE A 700 -7.27 15.37 -0.36
CA ILE A 700 -6.59 14.45 0.54
C ILE A 700 -5.11 14.46 0.19
N THR A 701 -4.27 14.72 1.19
CA THR A 701 -2.81 14.77 1.02
C THR A 701 -2.27 13.46 0.42
N ASN A 702 -1.40 13.57 -0.58
CA ASN A 702 -0.78 12.45 -1.32
C ASN A 702 -1.77 11.54 -2.08
N GLN A 703 -2.95 12.07 -2.43
CA GLN A 703 -3.94 11.37 -3.25
C GLN A 703 -4.32 12.25 -4.45
N THR A 704 -3.80 11.90 -5.63
CA THR A 704 -4.06 12.67 -6.85
C THR A 704 -5.52 12.63 -7.24
N GLY A 705 -6.15 13.81 -7.40
CA GLY A 705 -7.53 13.96 -7.84
C GLY A 705 -8.57 13.48 -6.82
N VAL A 706 -8.21 13.26 -5.55
CA VAL A 706 -9.15 12.86 -4.51
C VAL A 706 -9.50 14.06 -3.64
N GLU A 707 -10.75 14.49 -3.73
CA GLU A 707 -11.30 15.61 -2.96
C GLU A 707 -12.68 15.27 -2.36
N THR A 708 -13.09 16.00 -1.36
CA THR A 708 -14.39 15.81 -0.70
C THR A 708 -15.56 16.27 -1.59
N ASP A 709 -16.64 15.48 -1.61
CA ASP A 709 -17.89 15.80 -2.32
C ASP A 709 -18.64 16.98 -1.65
N PHE A 710 -19.78 17.36 -2.22
CA PHE A 710 -20.61 18.45 -1.70
C PHE A 710 -21.13 18.22 -0.26
N ARG A 711 -21.05 17.00 0.27
CA ARG A 711 -21.42 16.62 1.65
C ARG A 711 -20.21 16.53 2.58
N GLY A 712 -18.99 16.73 2.05
CA GLY A 712 -17.74 16.53 2.76
C GLY A 712 -17.32 15.07 2.88
N TYR A 713 -17.71 14.19 1.95
CA TYR A 713 -17.29 12.80 1.91
C TYR A 713 -16.38 12.54 0.72
N THR A 714 -15.39 11.68 0.93
CA THR A 714 -14.59 11.07 -0.15
C THR A 714 -14.04 9.73 0.29
N VAL A 715 -13.43 8.99 -0.62
CA VAL A 715 -12.83 7.70 -0.35
C VAL A 715 -11.35 7.76 -0.65
N VAL A 716 -10.52 7.37 0.31
CA VAL A 716 -9.14 7.01 0.05
C VAL A 716 -9.14 5.57 -0.44
N PRO A 717 -8.84 5.34 -1.73
CA PRO A 717 -9.14 4.07 -2.38
C PRO A 717 -8.23 2.92 -1.96
N PHE A 718 -7.14 3.21 -1.27
CA PHE A 718 -6.21 2.21 -0.78
C PHE A 718 -5.63 2.59 0.57
N VAL A 719 -5.77 1.69 1.55
CA VAL A 719 -5.07 1.74 2.84
C VAL A 719 -4.55 0.36 3.19
N THR A 720 -3.45 0.32 3.93
CA THR A 720 -2.77 -0.94 4.27
C THR A 720 -3.46 -1.60 5.46
N ALA A 721 -3.92 -2.84 5.28
CA ALA A 721 -4.51 -3.63 6.35
C ALA A 721 -3.50 -3.90 7.48
N TYR A 722 -3.98 -3.89 8.73
CA TYR A 722 -3.23 -4.14 9.96
C TYR A 722 -2.02 -3.19 10.13
N ARG A 723 -2.12 -1.96 9.60
CA ARG A 723 -1.11 -0.90 9.73
C ARG A 723 -1.77 0.41 10.08
N HIS A 724 -1.01 1.28 10.74
CA HIS A 724 -1.40 2.67 10.92
C HIS A 724 -1.34 3.39 9.57
N ASN A 725 -2.47 3.92 9.15
CA ASN A 725 -2.59 4.75 7.96
C ASN A 725 -2.97 6.16 8.40
N THR A 726 -2.18 7.14 8.03
CA THR A 726 -2.48 8.53 8.28
C THR A 726 -3.27 9.10 7.10
N ILE A 727 -4.50 9.49 7.35
CA ILE A 727 -5.37 10.18 6.41
C ILE A 727 -5.34 11.66 6.76
N ALA A 728 -4.89 12.51 5.87
CA ALA A 728 -4.76 13.95 6.12
C ALA A 728 -5.50 14.77 5.05
N LEU A 729 -6.21 15.79 5.51
CA LEU A 729 -6.79 16.82 4.67
C LEU A 729 -5.71 17.84 4.30
N ASP A 730 -5.72 18.30 3.07
CA ASP A 730 -4.90 19.43 2.66
C ASP A 730 -5.58 20.71 3.10
N THR A 731 -5.03 21.33 4.15
CA THR A 731 -5.60 22.52 4.77
C THR A 731 -5.58 23.77 3.89
N GLU A 732 -4.72 23.78 2.85
CA GLU A 732 -4.66 24.88 1.88
C GLU A 732 -5.87 24.88 0.93
N THR A 733 -6.54 23.74 0.81
CA THR A 733 -7.71 23.54 -0.07
C THR A 733 -9.05 23.61 0.67
N LEU A 734 -9.01 23.83 1.99
CA LEU A 734 -10.25 24.01 2.78
C LEU A 734 -11.06 25.19 2.27
N PRO A 735 -12.40 25.10 2.23
CA PRO A 735 -13.26 26.26 2.01
C PRO A 735 -12.95 27.39 3.00
N GLU A 736 -13.06 28.62 2.56
CA GLU A 736 -12.72 29.80 3.39
C GLU A 736 -13.57 29.91 4.66
N ASP A 737 -14.77 29.33 4.66
CA ASP A 737 -15.69 29.30 5.81
C ASP A 737 -15.57 28.01 6.64
N ALA A 738 -14.65 27.13 6.31
CA ALA A 738 -14.42 25.88 7.04
C ALA A 738 -13.08 25.87 7.77
N ASP A 739 -13.07 25.24 8.94
CA ASP A 739 -11.88 24.98 9.74
C ASP A 739 -11.94 23.55 10.29
N VAL A 740 -10.80 22.95 10.57
CA VAL A 740 -10.70 21.60 11.11
C VAL A 740 -9.85 21.58 12.37
N THR A 741 -10.31 20.88 13.40
CA THR A 741 -9.59 20.80 14.68
C THR A 741 -8.29 20.02 14.53
N HIS A 742 -8.32 18.92 13.77
CA HIS A 742 -7.16 18.10 13.45
C HIS A 742 -7.22 17.77 11.96
N ALA A 743 -6.18 18.14 11.24
CA ALA A 743 -6.10 17.90 9.79
C ALA A 743 -5.72 16.46 9.43
N ALA A 744 -5.31 15.62 10.39
CA ALA A 744 -4.92 14.24 10.16
C ALA A 744 -5.61 13.28 11.14
N GLN A 745 -5.96 12.10 10.65
CA GLN A 745 -6.53 10.98 11.41
C GLN A 745 -5.74 9.70 11.13
N ILE A 746 -5.53 8.89 12.16
CA ILE A 746 -4.88 7.59 12.04
C ILE A 746 -5.96 6.51 12.08
N VAL A 747 -5.94 5.60 11.10
CA VAL A 747 -6.83 4.45 11.03
C VAL A 747 -6.03 3.16 10.90
N THR A 748 -6.51 2.08 11.50
CA THR A 748 -5.83 0.77 11.52
C THR A 748 -6.80 -0.32 11.07
N PRO A 749 -7.09 -0.40 9.76
CA PRO A 749 -8.12 -1.31 9.24
C PRO A 749 -7.72 -2.79 9.33
N THR A 750 -8.70 -3.67 9.52
CA THR A 750 -8.57 -5.08 9.15
C THR A 750 -8.67 -5.26 7.62
N ARG A 751 -8.28 -6.43 7.11
CA ARG A 751 -8.36 -6.73 5.67
C ARG A 751 -9.77 -6.57 5.12
N GLY A 752 -9.89 -5.87 4.01
CA GLY A 752 -11.17 -5.63 3.33
C GLY A 752 -12.14 -4.70 4.08
N ALA A 753 -11.70 -4.05 5.16
CA ALA A 753 -12.50 -3.09 5.91
C ALA A 753 -12.74 -1.79 5.13
N VAL A 754 -13.86 -1.16 5.41
CA VAL A 754 -14.14 0.25 5.09
C VAL A 754 -14.05 1.01 6.40
N VAL A 755 -12.88 1.56 6.71
CA VAL A 755 -12.71 2.33 7.94
C VAL A 755 -13.12 3.77 7.73
N ARG A 756 -13.56 4.45 8.80
CA ARG A 756 -14.01 5.84 8.70
C ARG A 756 -13.02 6.79 9.37
N ALA A 757 -12.39 7.66 8.56
CA ALA A 757 -11.63 8.79 9.05
C ALA A 757 -12.58 9.99 9.24
N SER A 758 -12.93 10.30 10.49
CA SER A 758 -13.87 11.38 10.82
C SER A 758 -13.11 12.61 11.29
N PHE A 759 -13.35 13.73 10.63
CA PHE A 759 -12.78 15.02 10.97
C PHE A 759 -13.85 15.89 11.63
N THR A 760 -13.49 16.51 12.74
CA THR A 760 -14.33 17.52 13.37
C THR A 760 -14.10 18.83 12.63
N THR A 761 -15.14 19.27 11.93
CA THR A 761 -15.12 20.48 11.11
C THR A 761 -15.97 21.56 11.75
N ARG A 762 -15.56 22.79 11.61
CA ARG A 762 -16.30 23.99 11.99
C ARG A 762 -16.60 24.76 10.73
N VAL A 763 -17.88 25.03 10.47
CA VAL A 763 -18.32 25.78 9.28
C VAL A 763 -19.09 27.00 9.75
N GLY A 764 -18.66 28.16 9.33
CA GLY A 764 -19.29 29.43 9.70
C GLY A 764 -18.37 30.62 9.51
N TYR A 765 -18.74 31.75 10.12
CA TYR A 765 -17.98 32.99 9.98
C TYR A 765 -16.63 32.92 10.70
N ARG A 766 -15.63 33.56 10.10
CA ARG A 766 -14.34 33.85 10.71
C ARG A 766 -14.36 35.24 11.28
N VAL A 767 -14.17 35.39 12.58
CA VAL A 767 -14.36 36.65 13.28
C VAL A 767 -13.14 36.96 14.13
N LEU A 768 -12.63 38.18 14.00
CA LEU A 768 -11.74 38.77 14.98
C LEU A 768 -12.60 39.63 15.90
N ILE A 769 -12.94 39.10 17.09
CA ILE A 769 -13.83 39.77 18.04
C ILE A 769 -13.02 40.42 19.16
N THR A 770 -13.35 41.64 19.48
CA THR A 770 -12.79 42.36 20.64
C THR A 770 -13.77 42.21 21.79
N LEU A 771 -13.33 41.53 22.84
CA LEU A 771 -14.09 41.24 24.06
C LEU A 771 -13.76 42.27 25.16
N THR A 772 -14.78 42.89 25.71
CA THR A 772 -14.59 43.87 26.76
C THR A 772 -15.53 43.56 27.93
N GLN A 773 -15.11 43.87 29.19
CA GLN A 773 -15.95 43.84 30.38
C GLN A 773 -15.83 45.18 31.13
N ASN A 774 -16.95 45.83 31.43
CA ASN A 774 -16.98 47.15 32.05
C ASN A 774 -16.10 48.18 31.33
N GLY A 775 -16.02 48.13 30.00
CA GLY A 775 -15.26 49.06 29.15
C GLY A 775 -13.74 48.80 29.12
N LYS A 776 -13.25 47.70 29.76
CA LYS A 776 -11.85 47.27 29.69
C LYS A 776 -11.72 46.00 28.84
N PRO A 777 -10.62 45.82 28.09
CA PRO A 777 -10.35 44.56 27.38
C PRO A 777 -10.28 43.37 28.36
N LEU A 778 -10.72 42.21 27.91
CA LEU A 778 -10.53 40.96 28.69
C LEU A 778 -9.06 40.57 28.80
N PRO A 779 -8.63 39.88 29.87
CA PRO A 779 -7.24 39.53 30.10
C PRO A 779 -6.65 38.65 28.98
N PHE A 780 -5.39 38.90 28.63
CA PHE A 780 -4.61 38.02 27.76
C PHE A 780 -4.58 36.61 28.33
N GLY A 781 -4.76 35.60 27.48
CA GLY A 781 -4.78 34.21 27.90
C GLY A 781 -6.11 33.70 28.43
N ALA A 782 -7.16 34.57 28.50
CA ALA A 782 -8.51 34.09 28.80
C ALA A 782 -8.98 33.10 27.76
N THR A 783 -9.69 32.06 28.19
CA THR A 783 -10.23 31.01 27.32
C THR A 783 -11.65 31.37 26.89
N VAL A 784 -11.93 31.37 25.60
CA VAL A 784 -13.25 31.59 25.01
C VAL A 784 -13.81 30.29 24.49
N THR A 785 -14.98 29.88 24.91
CA THR A 785 -15.69 28.70 24.39
C THR A 785 -17.00 29.14 23.73
N THR A 786 -17.30 28.52 22.58
CA THR A 786 -18.63 28.61 21.96
C THR A 786 -19.53 27.56 22.61
N GLY A 787 -20.84 27.59 22.34
CA GLY A 787 -21.78 26.63 22.93
C GLY A 787 -21.42 25.14 22.74
N ASP A 788 -20.48 24.83 21.84
CA ASP A 788 -19.86 23.53 21.66
C ASP A 788 -18.62 23.42 22.59
N LYS A 789 -18.65 22.49 23.52
CA LYS A 789 -17.59 22.33 24.56
C LYS A 789 -16.20 21.93 24.02
N ASP A 790 -16.12 21.60 22.72
CA ASP A 790 -14.89 21.11 22.08
C ASP A 790 -14.09 22.23 21.38
N SER A 791 -14.51 23.50 21.52
CA SER A 791 -13.87 24.63 20.86
C SER A 791 -13.39 25.65 21.87
N GLU A 792 -12.09 25.66 22.13
CA GLU A 792 -11.45 26.65 22.99
C GLU A 792 -10.58 27.57 22.15
N PHE A 793 -10.76 28.88 22.36
CA PHE A 793 -9.97 29.93 21.73
C PHE A 793 -9.36 30.80 22.82
N ILE A 794 -8.30 31.50 22.51
CA ILE A 794 -7.55 32.30 23.48
C ILE A 794 -7.66 33.76 23.16
N VAL A 795 -7.93 34.58 24.16
CA VAL A 795 -7.91 36.05 24.06
C VAL A 795 -6.45 36.51 23.95
N GLY A 796 -6.16 37.24 22.89
CA GLY A 796 -4.87 37.89 22.65
C GLY A 796 -4.79 39.29 23.28
N ASN A 797 -3.90 40.10 22.72
CA ASN A 797 -3.73 41.51 23.13
C ASN A 797 -5.04 42.29 22.90
N ASP A 798 -5.26 43.32 23.72
CA ASP A 798 -6.41 44.24 23.63
C ASP A 798 -7.78 43.54 23.67
N GLY A 799 -7.88 42.34 24.28
CA GLY A 799 -9.12 41.60 24.36
C GLY A 799 -9.55 40.97 23.02
N GLN A 800 -8.66 40.92 22.03
CA GLN A 800 -8.97 40.35 20.73
C GLN A 800 -8.86 38.84 20.74
N THR A 801 -9.81 38.18 20.12
CA THR A 801 -9.76 36.76 19.88
C THR A 801 -10.20 36.43 18.46
N TYR A 802 -9.46 35.53 17.80
CA TYR A 802 -9.87 35.00 16.50
C TYR A 802 -10.71 33.74 16.71
N LEU A 803 -11.91 33.76 16.14
CA LEU A 803 -12.89 32.67 16.24
C LEU A 803 -13.26 32.20 14.82
N SER A 804 -13.34 30.89 14.62
CA SER A 804 -13.78 30.28 13.36
C SER A 804 -15.01 29.40 13.56
N GLY A 805 -15.85 29.31 12.53
CA GLY A 805 -17.05 28.48 12.56
C GLY A 805 -18.20 29.07 13.38
N LEU A 806 -18.24 30.38 13.52
CA LEU A 806 -19.30 31.02 14.28
C LEU A 806 -20.62 31.12 13.48
N PRO A 807 -21.77 30.87 14.12
CA PRO A 807 -23.07 31.26 13.56
C PRO A 807 -23.21 32.77 13.50
N GLN A 808 -24.18 33.26 12.76
CA GLN A 808 -24.43 34.72 12.61
C GLN A 808 -24.71 35.45 13.94
N GLN A 809 -25.25 34.76 14.92
CA GLN A 809 -25.48 35.27 16.27
C GLN A 809 -25.32 34.16 17.31
N GLY A 810 -24.86 34.50 18.49
CA GLY A 810 -24.62 33.51 19.56
C GLY A 810 -24.03 34.13 20.81
N HIS A 811 -23.62 33.28 21.75
CA HIS A 811 -22.93 33.65 22.98
C HIS A 811 -21.60 32.95 23.10
N LEU A 812 -20.64 33.65 23.67
CA LEU A 812 -19.29 33.18 23.98
C LEU A 812 -19.19 33.13 25.50
N ASN A 813 -18.76 31.99 26.02
CA ASN A 813 -18.41 31.87 27.43
C ASN A 813 -16.89 32.12 27.56
N VAL A 814 -16.53 33.05 28.40
CA VAL A 814 -15.11 33.41 28.62
C VAL A 814 -14.73 33.16 30.05
N SER A 815 -13.55 32.58 30.26
CA SER A 815 -13.00 32.32 31.57
C SER A 815 -11.49 32.60 31.62
N TRP A 816 -11.02 33.21 32.74
CA TRP A 816 -9.61 33.53 32.98
C TRP A 816 -9.13 33.11 34.37
N GLY A 817 -9.93 32.37 35.13
CA GLY A 817 -9.60 31.81 36.41
C GLY A 817 -10.66 30.85 36.95
N GLN A 818 -10.63 30.53 38.25
CA GLN A 818 -11.54 29.55 38.87
C GLN A 818 -12.67 30.22 39.68
N GLU A 819 -12.59 31.53 39.94
CA GLU A 819 -13.60 32.24 40.70
C GLU A 819 -14.79 32.67 39.82
N ALA A 820 -15.96 32.83 40.41
CA ALA A 820 -17.17 33.25 39.66
C ALA A 820 -17.00 34.63 39.01
N SER A 821 -16.13 35.51 39.55
CA SER A 821 -15.77 36.81 39.01
C SER A 821 -14.86 36.75 37.78
N GLU A 822 -14.26 35.57 37.53
CA GLU A 822 -13.33 35.30 36.45
C GLU A 822 -14.00 34.57 35.27
N HIS A 823 -15.32 34.63 35.21
CA HIS A 823 -16.18 34.13 34.13
C HIS A 823 -17.15 35.20 33.66
N CYS A 824 -17.42 35.23 32.37
CA CYS A 824 -18.44 36.07 31.81
C CYS A 824 -19.04 35.51 30.51
N VAL A 825 -20.16 36.01 30.08
CA VAL A 825 -20.81 35.67 28.81
C VAL A 825 -20.88 36.90 27.92
N ALA A 826 -20.46 36.76 26.67
CA ALA A 826 -20.56 37.84 25.68
C ALA A 826 -21.50 37.43 24.56
N ASP A 827 -22.55 38.22 24.34
CA ASP A 827 -23.44 38.06 23.21
C ASP A 827 -22.90 38.80 21.98
N TYR A 828 -22.97 38.15 20.83
CA TYR A 828 -22.57 38.75 19.58
C TYR A 828 -23.64 38.56 18.48
N ALA A 829 -23.72 39.54 17.57
CA ALA A 829 -24.50 39.48 16.36
C ALA A 829 -23.65 40.06 15.21
N LEU A 830 -23.39 39.24 14.20
CA LEU A 830 -22.61 39.65 13.02
C LEU A 830 -23.52 40.31 12.01
N THR A 831 -23.09 41.44 11.46
CA THR A 831 -23.77 42.07 10.34
C THR A 831 -23.68 41.17 9.10
N ASP A 832 -24.79 41.10 8.37
CA ASP A 832 -24.93 40.27 7.18
C ASP A 832 -24.10 40.84 6.00
N GLU A 833 -22.77 40.75 6.11
CA GLU A 833 -21.90 41.02 4.98
C GLU A 833 -21.91 39.82 4.07
N LYS A 834 -22.31 39.99 2.83
CA LYS A 834 -22.54 38.95 1.83
C LYS A 834 -21.28 38.18 1.43
N GLU A 835 -20.10 38.55 1.92
CA GLU A 835 -18.83 37.89 1.65
C GLU A 835 -18.39 37.08 2.89
N LYS A 836 -18.78 35.84 2.94
CA LYS A 836 -18.28 34.85 3.96
C LYS A 836 -16.77 34.63 3.91
N THR A 837 -16.08 35.22 2.99
CA THR A 837 -14.67 35.00 2.64
C THR A 837 -13.70 35.91 3.38
N SER A 838 -14.19 36.95 4.08
CA SER A 838 -13.32 37.87 4.84
C SER A 838 -13.43 37.64 6.35
N ILE A 839 -12.35 37.95 7.08
CA ILE A 839 -12.38 37.99 8.55
C ILE A 839 -13.25 39.19 8.96
N ILE A 840 -14.33 38.90 9.66
CA ILE A 840 -15.24 39.96 10.16
C ILE A 840 -14.67 40.51 11.47
N ASN A 841 -14.52 41.83 11.56
CA ASN A 841 -14.17 42.46 12.81
C ASN A 841 -15.46 42.79 13.59
N ALA A 842 -15.56 42.29 14.82
CA ALA A 842 -16.72 42.51 15.70
C ALA A 842 -16.24 42.92 17.09
N ALA A 843 -17.17 43.49 17.88
CA ALA A 843 -16.94 43.77 19.30
C ALA A 843 -18.10 43.21 20.11
N ALA A 844 -17.84 42.68 21.28
CA ALA A 844 -18.86 42.17 22.18
C ALA A 844 -18.51 42.55 23.63
N GLN A 845 -19.54 42.84 24.39
CA GLN A 845 -19.40 43.17 25.79
C GLN A 845 -19.75 41.94 26.62
N CYS A 846 -18.87 41.58 27.52
CA CYS A 846 -19.01 40.49 28.44
C CYS A 846 -19.77 40.97 29.70
N HIS A 847 -20.74 40.20 30.15
CA HIS A 847 -21.59 40.49 31.32
C HIS A 847 -21.74 39.24 32.19
#